data_55d0f0182f1e86bde94f7934e771aec4
#
_entry.id   55d0f0182f1e86bde94f7934e771aec4
#
_cell.length_a   1.000
_cell.length_b   1.000
_cell.length_c   1.000
_cell.angle_alpha   90.00
_cell.angle_beta   90.00
_cell.angle_gamma   90.00
#
_symmetry.space_group_name_H-M   'P 1'
#
loop_
_entity.id
_entity.type
_entity.pdbx_description
1 polymer ?
#
loop_
_entity_poly.entity_id
_entity_poly.type
_entity_poly.pdbx_seq_one_letter_code
_entity_poly.pdbx_strand_id
1 'polypeptide(L)'
;MANIAAAIICSTGGVTSAQDSLYEYGMTPVSIENGKLVSGDAIHNDAATADIQTSNMTGTTDQYYGHFFFGNADIKNTSFDNNTLKTDGPNGVVYFNSSVKLYPTSYEVETPNTVTVTNSSFNGNKIESTGGTASIYSTSKAGAVMIKGTNVTFNDVAFNDNAASGGTHAQAMGGAVYLDSTSNTANHDGQKRVLKASATFNVTKDTTYAGNKVFGVDAYSDTYGSYAKTGGGFMYMDRGGEANFNIADGVTLKIGKDGETDANTDSIASAIRGSHADYGENTINKEGLGTLTVNGSMSGYHGDLNVKEGTMNINQSLAGDAKISVSDGATLNLKEVELSSQSGTISVANSNGVMTTVTLPERDGSLVAQTGSKVTAKTITLKNKSSMKVDTGATVTADSVAVADDATLSTAAQSKLNVEKVSVDPTKEGNVQLRGDFTGKLTDSNGNVLTAEETKKVMAKATGDHSRVDIEAQNGKSATSLLQGDDGSFTIQNKDYANGGATKVLASYDKDGTYDAHGNDMKNVGAISAKSLSVGQIGDVETAINKNAAGIEQNAAGIQRLDGRVNKVGANAAALAALHPLDYDASEKWSVAAGLGNYGSENAMAVGAFYRPNEDVMLNMAGSFGSGENMVNAGISFKVGQHGMKAAKAEGADVKALQEKVEAQDKEIKELREMVEKLVAKA
;
A
#
# COMPACT_ATOMS: atom_id res chain seq x y z
N MET A 1 24.65 4.65 27.62
CA MET A 1 24.29 5.99 27.13
C MET A 1 22.80 6.12 27.33
N ALA A 2 22.40 6.99 28.24
CA ALA A 2 21.00 7.10 28.63
C ALA A 2 20.20 7.85 27.56
N ASN A 3 19.14 7.22 27.05
CA ASN A 3 18.14 7.89 26.23
C ASN A 3 17.42 8.91 27.13
N ILE A 4 17.55 10.18 26.79
CA ILE A 4 16.82 11.25 27.48
C ILE A 4 15.45 11.31 26.81
N ALA A 5 14.41 10.94 27.53
CA ALA A 5 13.04 11.04 27.07
C ALA A 5 12.22 11.84 28.08
N ALA A 6 11.64 12.95 27.66
CA ALA A 6 10.66 13.69 28.44
C ALA A 6 9.56 14.21 27.55
N ALA A 7 8.34 14.13 27.98
CA ALA A 7 7.27 14.91 27.41
C ALA A 7 6.88 16.02 28.38
N ILE A 8 6.74 17.21 27.86
CA ILE A 8 6.10 18.33 28.53
C ILE A 8 4.74 18.49 27.87
N ILE A 9 3.67 18.31 28.63
CA ILE A 9 2.34 18.68 28.22
C ILE A 9 2.03 20.02 28.88
N CYS A 10 2.07 21.10 28.13
CA CYS A 10 1.65 22.41 28.63
C CYS A 10 0.20 22.65 28.27
N SER A 11 -0.71 22.50 29.23
CA SER A 11 -2.09 23.01 29.11
C SER A 11 -2.20 24.32 29.87
N THR A 12 -2.59 25.38 29.16
CA THR A 12 -3.14 26.64 29.68
C THR A 12 -2.50 27.25 30.93
N GLY A 13 -1.40 27.94 30.77
CA GLY A 13 -0.87 28.79 31.84
C GLY A 13 0.59 29.10 31.58
N GLY A 14 0.92 30.35 31.43
CA GLY A 14 2.20 30.83 30.98
C GLY A 14 3.40 30.09 31.53
N VAL A 15 4.12 29.44 30.63
CA VAL A 15 5.41 28.81 30.94
C VAL A 15 6.47 29.90 30.89
N THR A 16 6.63 30.63 31.96
CA THR A 16 7.73 31.54 32.12
C THR A 16 8.99 30.88 32.72
N SER A 17 8.97 29.59 33.05
CA SER A 17 10.05 28.92 33.75
C SER A 17 10.25 27.42 33.48
N ALA A 18 9.68 26.87 32.42
CA ALA A 18 9.96 25.46 32.04
C ALA A 18 11.42 25.21 31.64
N GLN A 19 12.18 26.26 31.37
CA GLN A 19 13.61 26.18 31.11
C GLN A 19 14.47 25.80 32.32
N ASP A 20 14.02 26.12 33.52
CA ASP A 20 14.85 25.95 34.73
C ASP A 20 14.67 24.58 35.42
N SER A 21 13.64 23.83 35.13
CA SER A 21 13.30 22.56 35.79
C SER A 21 13.64 21.28 34.99
N LEU A 22 14.17 21.43 33.80
CA LEU A 22 14.55 20.30 32.93
C LEU A 22 15.88 19.62 33.30
N TYR A 23 16.41 19.90 34.47
CA TYR A 23 17.82 19.67 34.82
C TYR A 23 18.12 18.36 35.52
N GLU A 24 17.20 17.50 35.85
CA GLU A 24 17.54 16.28 36.58
C GLU A 24 17.17 14.97 35.87
N TYR A 25 18.24 14.30 35.43
CA TYR A 25 18.43 12.86 35.32
C TYR A 25 17.40 11.96 34.66
N GLY A 26 17.78 11.41 33.51
CA GLY A 26 17.32 10.11 33.04
C GLY A 26 15.81 9.98 32.81
N MET A 27 15.28 10.76 31.88
CA MET A 27 13.84 10.82 31.62
C MET A 27 13.30 9.54 31.01
N THR A 28 12.28 8.96 31.62
CA THR A 28 11.54 7.81 31.09
C THR A 28 10.69 8.22 29.90
N PRO A 29 10.54 7.35 28.87
CA PRO A 29 9.61 7.60 27.76
C PRO A 29 8.20 7.88 28.28
N VAL A 30 7.54 8.88 27.69
CA VAL A 30 6.18 9.24 28.07
C VAL A 30 5.19 8.30 27.40
N SER A 31 4.23 7.81 28.14
CA SER A 31 3.09 7.07 27.64
C SER A 31 1.79 7.78 27.99
N ILE A 32 0.97 8.02 26.96
CA ILE A 32 -0.37 8.60 27.09
C ILE A 32 -1.38 7.63 26.50
N GLU A 33 -2.40 7.32 27.25
CA GLU A 33 -3.49 6.48 26.78
C GLU A 33 -4.85 7.08 27.18
N ASN A 34 -5.78 7.10 26.23
CA ASN A 34 -7.12 7.69 26.42
C ASN A 34 -7.07 9.13 26.95
N GLY A 35 -6.13 9.94 26.45
CA GLY A 35 -5.95 11.33 26.87
C GLY A 35 -5.34 11.54 28.25
N LYS A 36 -4.81 10.50 28.89
CA LYS A 36 -4.21 10.57 30.22
C LYS A 36 -2.77 10.08 30.23
N LEU A 37 -1.94 10.71 31.01
CA LEU A 37 -0.57 10.27 31.26
C LEU A 37 -0.60 8.94 32.04
N VAL A 38 0.01 7.90 31.49
CA VAL A 38 0.09 6.56 32.10
C VAL A 38 1.43 6.34 32.78
N SER A 39 2.52 6.78 32.13
CA SER A 39 3.87 6.67 32.69
C SER A 39 4.79 7.69 32.06
N GLY A 40 5.89 8.00 32.76
CA GLY A 40 6.90 8.95 32.35
C GLY A 40 6.93 10.20 33.23
N ASP A 41 7.97 11.01 33.06
CA ASP A 41 8.13 12.24 33.83
C ASP A 41 7.45 13.40 33.11
N ALA A 42 6.28 13.83 33.61
CA ALA A 42 5.68 15.07 33.18
C ALA A 42 6.26 16.23 33.99
N ILE A 43 6.76 17.23 33.32
CA ILE A 43 7.45 18.36 33.99
C ILE A 43 6.50 19.32 34.71
N HIS A 44 5.18 19.17 34.55
CA HIS A 44 4.21 19.93 35.33
C HIS A 44 3.10 19.04 35.91
N ASN A 45 2.94 19.08 37.21
CA ASN A 45 1.94 18.33 37.97
C ASN A 45 0.47 18.57 37.55
N ASP A 46 0.17 19.67 36.89
CA ASP A 46 -1.18 20.00 36.44
C ASP A 46 -1.58 19.27 35.15
N ALA A 47 -0.62 18.74 34.41
CA ALA A 47 -0.87 18.00 33.16
C ALA A 47 -1.31 16.56 33.39
N ALA A 48 -0.97 15.95 34.52
CA ALA A 48 -1.34 14.56 34.83
C ALA A 48 -2.84 14.33 34.99
N THR A 49 -3.63 15.40 35.16
CA THR A 49 -5.08 15.37 35.30
C THR A 49 -5.83 16.13 34.20
N ALA A 50 -5.11 16.83 33.31
CA ALA A 50 -5.74 17.61 32.24
C ALA A 50 -6.28 16.68 31.14
N ASP A 51 -7.53 16.89 30.76
CA ASP A 51 -8.09 16.32 29.56
C ASP A 51 -7.54 17.09 28.36
N ILE A 52 -6.69 16.45 27.53
CA ILE A 52 -6.10 17.06 26.35
C ILE A 52 -7.05 17.09 25.15
N GLN A 53 -8.29 16.64 25.30
CA GLN A 53 -9.24 16.47 24.21
C GLN A 53 -9.80 17.78 23.65
N THR A 54 -9.85 18.85 24.44
CA THR A 54 -10.33 20.15 23.93
C THR A 54 -9.71 21.27 24.73
N SER A 55 -8.86 22.08 24.12
CA SER A 55 -8.30 23.28 24.76
C SER A 55 -8.28 24.45 23.81
N ASN A 56 -8.78 25.59 24.26
CA ASN A 56 -8.62 26.88 23.60
C ASN A 56 -7.43 27.60 24.23
N MET A 57 -6.33 27.65 23.50
CA MET A 57 -5.10 28.29 23.96
C MET A 57 -4.93 29.64 23.28
N THR A 58 -4.88 30.71 24.06
CA THR A 58 -4.54 32.04 23.57
C THR A 58 -3.16 32.39 24.07
N GLY A 59 -2.19 32.43 23.16
CA GLY A 59 -0.80 32.82 23.47
C GLY A 59 -0.59 34.31 23.31
N THR A 60 0.16 34.90 24.24
CA THR A 60 0.88 36.15 24.01
C THR A 60 2.19 35.84 23.27
N THR A 61 2.96 36.84 22.88
CA THR A 61 4.22 36.71 22.13
C THR A 61 5.23 35.70 22.69
N ASP A 62 5.04 35.23 23.92
CA ASP A 62 5.90 34.26 24.60
C ASP A 62 5.32 32.85 24.68
N GLN A 63 4.11 32.60 24.18
CA GLN A 63 3.47 31.27 24.16
C GLN A 63 3.49 30.70 22.75
N TYR A 64 4.47 29.86 22.52
CA TYR A 64 4.76 29.34 21.18
C TYR A 64 4.17 27.96 20.90
N TYR A 65 3.60 27.24 21.89
CA TYR A 65 3.20 25.86 21.73
C TYR A 65 1.88 25.54 22.42
N GLY A 66 1.09 24.66 21.81
CA GLY A 66 -0.07 24.08 22.44
C GLY A 66 0.31 22.91 23.35
N HIS A 67 0.54 21.75 22.77
CA HIS A 67 1.03 20.57 23.46
C HIS A 67 2.46 20.29 22.99
N PHE A 68 3.42 20.36 23.90
CA PHE A 68 4.83 20.19 23.56
C PHE A 68 5.37 18.87 24.09
N PHE A 69 5.96 18.08 23.18
CA PHE A 69 6.60 16.81 23.50
C PHE A 69 8.08 16.88 23.16
N PHE A 70 8.88 16.65 24.16
CA PHE A 70 10.32 16.60 24.07
C PHE A 70 10.82 15.23 24.50
N GLY A 71 11.45 14.49 23.58
CA GLY A 71 11.90 13.13 23.83
C GLY A 71 11.02 12.06 23.18
N ASN A 72 11.18 10.83 23.64
CA ASN A 72 10.40 9.70 23.15
C ASN A 72 9.00 9.68 23.78
N ALA A 73 7.99 9.34 23.00
CA ALA A 73 6.62 9.23 23.52
C ALA A 73 5.85 8.08 22.85
N ASP A 74 4.94 7.46 23.61
CA ASP A 74 3.96 6.49 23.13
C ASP A 74 2.55 6.99 23.50
N ILE A 75 1.76 7.32 22.48
CA ILE A 75 0.45 7.96 22.62
C ILE A 75 -0.60 7.06 21.99
N LYS A 76 -1.60 6.67 22.77
CA LYS A 76 -2.65 5.74 22.31
C LYS A 76 -4.04 6.27 22.61
N ASN A 77 -4.97 6.00 21.68
CA ASN A 77 -6.40 6.24 21.86
C ASN A 77 -6.69 7.67 22.36
N THR A 78 -5.96 8.65 21.85
CA THR A 78 -5.98 10.02 22.34
C THR A 78 -6.49 10.98 21.27
N SER A 79 -7.38 11.87 21.65
CA SER A 79 -7.92 12.92 20.79
C SER A 79 -7.23 14.25 21.11
N PHE A 80 -6.60 14.84 20.09
CA PHE A 80 -6.08 16.21 20.10
C PHE A 80 -6.96 17.08 19.19
N ASP A 81 -8.26 17.16 19.50
CA ASP A 81 -9.24 17.73 18.59
C ASP A 81 -9.71 19.11 19.05
N ASN A 82 -10.02 19.98 18.07
CA ASN A 82 -10.63 21.30 18.26
C ASN A 82 -9.80 22.29 19.12
N ASN A 83 -8.49 22.15 19.10
CA ASN A 83 -7.59 23.08 19.77
C ASN A 83 -7.34 24.31 18.89
N THR A 84 -7.28 25.50 19.50
CA THR A 84 -6.94 26.74 18.81
C THR A 84 -5.76 27.40 19.50
N LEU A 85 -4.66 27.58 18.74
CA LEU A 85 -3.48 28.30 19.18
C LEU A 85 -3.39 29.65 18.45
N LYS A 86 -3.33 30.74 19.21
CA LYS A 86 -3.11 32.09 18.68
C LYS A 86 -1.70 32.53 19.03
N THR A 87 -0.85 32.73 18.03
CA THR A 87 0.57 33.02 18.25
C THR A 87 1.16 33.81 17.09
N ASP A 88 2.21 34.55 17.35
CA ASP A 88 3.02 35.22 16.32
C ASP A 88 4.28 34.42 15.93
N GLY A 89 4.44 33.22 16.49
CA GLY A 89 5.62 32.36 16.30
C GLY A 89 5.37 31.14 15.42
N PRO A 90 6.43 30.49 14.96
CA PRO A 90 6.36 29.34 14.05
C PRO A 90 6.11 28.04 14.82
N ASN A 91 4.86 27.69 15.17
CA ASN A 91 4.58 26.53 16.04
C ASN A 91 3.27 25.84 15.71
N GLY A 92 3.15 24.57 16.15
CA GLY A 92 1.96 23.73 15.98
C GLY A 92 1.11 23.62 17.24
N VAL A 93 -0.14 23.21 17.10
CA VAL A 93 -0.99 22.88 18.24
C VAL A 93 -0.35 21.73 19.04
N VAL A 94 0.18 20.74 18.37
CA VAL A 94 1.03 19.69 18.97
C VAL A 94 2.43 19.78 18.36
N TYR A 95 3.44 19.73 19.19
CA TYR A 95 4.82 19.90 18.77
C TYR A 95 5.73 18.78 19.29
N PHE A 96 6.24 17.96 18.39
CA PHE A 96 7.27 16.96 18.65
C PHE A 96 8.64 17.50 18.27
N ASN A 97 9.57 17.60 19.21
CA ASN A 97 10.85 18.26 18.99
C ASN A 97 12.02 17.50 19.64
N SER A 98 13.06 17.26 18.86
CA SER A 98 14.34 16.70 19.33
C SER A 98 15.45 17.75 19.51
N SER A 99 15.23 19.00 19.15
CA SER A 99 16.29 20.02 18.99
C SER A 99 16.46 20.97 20.17
N VAL A 100 15.98 20.64 21.38
CA VAL A 100 16.07 21.56 22.51
C VAL A 100 17.50 21.60 23.05
N LYS A 101 18.08 22.80 23.17
CA LYS A 101 19.27 23.03 23.93
C LYS A 101 18.89 23.18 25.40
N LEU A 102 19.33 22.26 26.23
CA LEU A 102 19.18 22.37 27.67
C LEU A 102 20.39 23.17 28.22
N TYR A 103 20.13 24.29 28.88
CA TYR A 103 21.17 25.14 29.50
C TYR A 103 21.29 24.76 30.99
N PRO A 104 22.48 24.69 31.61
CA PRO A 104 23.81 25.15 31.21
C PRO A 104 24.67 24.07 30.52
N THR A 105 24.30 22.83 30.50
CA THR A 105 25.02 21.77 29.81
C THR A 105 24.30 21.45 28.50
N SER A 106 24.93 21.74 27.37
CA SER A 106 24.40 21.41 26.05
C SER A 106 24.29 19.89 25.89
N TYR A 107 23.18 19.30 26.28
CA TYR A 107 22.87 17.93 25.85
C TYR A 107 22.43 18.01 24.40
N GLU A 108 23.26 17.51 23.52
CA GLU A 108 22.93 17.37 22.12
C GLU A 108 22.36 15.99 21.90
N VAL A 109 21.14 15.93 21.38
CA VAL A 109 20.54 14.69 20.93
C VAL A 109 21.30 14.23 19.69
N GLU A 110 21.96 13.09 19.76
CA GLU A 110 22.75 12.54 18.65
C GLU A 110 21.90 11.90 17.58
N THR A 111 20.72 11.44 17.94
CA THR A 111 19.74 10.78 17.07
C THR A 111 18.36 11.38 17.29
N PRO A 112 17.49 11.43 16.25
CA PRO A 112 16.12 11.87 16.41
C PRO A 112 15.38 11.08 17.49
N ASN A 113 14.58 11.76 18.31
CA ASN A 113 13.65 11.10 19.21
C ASN A 113 12.60 10.33 18.40
N THR A 114 11.99 9.34 19.03
CA THR A 114 10.95 8.51 18.44
C THR A 114 9.63 8.70 19.18
N VAL A 115 8.58 9.05 18.44
CA VAL A 115 7.22 9.19 18.95
C VAL A 115 6.33 8.21 18.20
N THR A 116 5.50 7.47 18.92
CA THR A 116 4.47 6.61 18.34
C THR A 116 3.10 7.11 18.77
N VAL A 117 2.22 7.32 17.80
CA VAL A 117 0.83 7.73 18.02
C VAL A 117 -0.08 6.68 17.39
N THR A 118 -0.94 6.06 18.17
CA THR A 118 -1.78 4.94 17.72
C THR A 118 -3.26 5.20 18.02
N ASN A 119 -4.14 4.91 17.03
CA ASN A 119 -5.59 5.01 17.15
C ASN A 119 -6.06 6.36 17.74
N SER A 120 -5.44 7.43 17.31
CA SER A 120 -5.63 8.78 17.85
C SER A 120 -6.16 9.74 16.79
N SER A 121 -6.54 10.94 17.18
CA SER A 121 -7.06 11.92 16.23
C SER A 121 -6.46 13.32 16.44
N PHE A 122 -6.36 14.04 15.33
CA PHE A 122 -6.02 15.45 15.26
C PHE A 122 -7.03 16.12 14.32
N ASN A 123 -8.20 16.49 14.85
CA ASN A 123 -9.27 17.05 14.03
C ASN A 123 -9.64 18.45 14.50
N GLY A 124 -9.94 19.35 13.57
CA GLY A 124 -10.44 20.69 13.86
C GLY A 124 -9.43 21.61 14.56
N ASN A 125 -8.14 21.26 14.58
CA ASN A 125 -7.12 22.08 15.23
C ASN A 125 -6.76 23.29 14.36
N LYS A 126 -6.47 24.42 15.02
CA LYS A 126 -6.16 25.67 14.35
C LYS A 126 -4.97 26.37 14.97
N ILE A 127 -4.09 26.88 14.10
CA ILE A 127 -3.12 27.88 14.48
C ILE A 127 -3.44 29.19 13.74
N GLU A 128 -3.49 30.30 14.46
CA GLU A 128 -3.79 31.63 13.93
C GLU A 128 -2.69 32.60 14.31
N SER A 129 -2.08 33.27 13.33
CA SER A 129 -1.16 34.36 13.60
C SER A 129 -1.91 35.56 14.17
N THR A 130 -1.39 36.12 15.26
CA THR A 130 -1.91 37.35 15.88
C THR A 130 -1.27 38.61 15.31
N GLY A 131 -0.25 38.46 14.43
CA GLY A 131 0.53 39.55 13.88
C GLY A 131 -0.27 40.55 13.06
N GLY A 132 -0.46 41.74 13.58
CA GLY A 132 -1.16 42.85 12.94
C GLY A 132 -0.34 43.74 12.01
N THR A 133 0.97 43.52 11.91
CA THR A 133 1.89 44.31 11.07
C THR A 133 2.69 43.41 10.15
N ALA A 134 2.79 43.80 8.90
CA ALA A 134 3.51 43.11 7.83
C ALA A 134 4.95 42.74 8.23
N SER A 135 5.12 41.72 9.02
CA SER A 135 6.43 41.12 9.30
C SER A 135 6.54 39.86 8.45
N ILE A 136 7.50 39.87 7.55
CA ILE A 136 7.87 38.69 6.73
C ILE A 136 8.30 37.48 7.58
N TYR A 137 8.38 37.65 8.89
CA TYR A 137 8.75 36.61 9.85
C TYR A 137 7.58 35.96 10.60
N SER A 138 6.36 36.51 10.44
CA SER A 138 5.18 35.90 11.04
C SER A 138 4.67 34.77 10.14
N THR A 139 4.95 33.52 10.52
CA THR A 139 4.48 32.35 9.78
C THR A 139 3.71 31.45 10.73
N SER A 140 2.49 31.07 10.34
CA SER A 140 1.74 30.02 11.02
C SER A 140 2.13 28.66 10.45
N LYS A 141 2.64 27.76 11.30
CA LYS A 141 3.10 26.43 10.91
C LYS A 141 2.37 25.36 11.70
N ALA A 142 1.90 24.31 11.02
CA ALA A 142 1.23 23.14 11.59
C ALA A 142 -0.06 23.45 12.36
N GLY A 143 -1.18 23.47 11.66
CA GLY A 143 -2.49 23.57 12.32
C GLY A 143 -2.73 22.51 13.37
N ALA A 144 -2.23 21.29 13.15
CA ALA A 144 -2.29 20.21 14.13
C ALA A 144 -0.92 19.83 14.68
N VAL A 145 -0.01 19.31 13.87
CA VAL A 145 1.24 18.68 14.36
C VAL A 145 2.46 19.27 13.68
N MET A 146 3.37 19.82 14.48
CA MET A 146 4.71 20.19 14.06
C MET A 146 5.73 19.13 14.51
N ILE A 147 6.55 18.66 13.60
CA ILE A 147 7.60 17.67 13.83
C ILE A 147 8.94 18.30 13.51
N LYS A 148 9.81 18.41 14.51
CA LYS A 148 11.14 19.00 14.34
C LYS A 148 12.24 18.03 14.77
N GLY A 149 13.03 17.59 13.81
CA GLY A 149 14.15 16.68 14.04
C GLY A 149 13.77 15.39 14.79
N THR A 150 12.53 14.94 14.66
CA THR A 150 11.92 13.82 15.39
C THR A 150 11.36 12.81 14.41
N ASN A 151 11.43 11.53 14.76
CA ASN A 151 10.76 10.46 14.00
C ASN A 151 9.41 10.16 14.63
N VAL A 152 8.33 10.45 13.92
CA VAL A 152 6.96 10.21 14.40
C VAL A 152 6.29 9.12 13.56
N THR A 153 5.73 8.13 14.22
CA THR A 153 4.94 7.07 13.61
C THR A 153 3.47 7.22 14.01
N PHE A 154 2.62 7.36 13.03
CA PHE A 154 1.16 7.43 13.17
C PHE A 154 0.55 6.11 12.71
N ASN A 155 -0.03 5.36 13.64
CA ASN A 155 -0.71 4.09 13.37
C ASN A 155 -2.22 4.32 13.43
N ASP A 156 -2.90 4.28 12.27
CA ASP A 156 -4.35 4.48 12.13
C ASP A 156 -4.86 5.79 12.79
N VAL A 157 -4.16 6.87 12.57
CA VAL A 157 -4.47 8.20 13.13
C VAL A 157 -5.29 9.03 12.12
N ALA A 158 -6.24 9.82 12.61
CA ALA A 158 -7.07 10.70 11.81
C ALA A 158 -6.54 12.16 11.80
N PHE A 159 -6.64 12.82 10.63
CA PHE A 159 -6.28 14.22 10.43
C PHE A 159 -7.34 14.92 9.59
N ASN A 160 -8.29 15.62 10.22
CA ASN A 160 -9.37 16.28 9.51
C ASN A 160 -9.58 17.71 9.98
N ASP A 161 -9.99 18.58 9.07
CA ASP A 161 -10.43 19.95 9.33
C ASP A 161 -9.41 20.81 10.11
N ASN A 162 -8.11 20.50 10.02
CA ASN A 162 -7.05 21.27 10.65
C ASN A 162 -6.69 22.49 9.80
N ALA A 163 -6.27 23.58 10.45
CA ALA A 163 -5.98 24.80 9.73
C ALA A 163 -4.76 25.56 10.28
N ALA A 164 -3.94 26.08 9.37
CA ALA A 164 -2.95 27.11 9.68
C ALA A 164 -3.34 28.41 8.99
N SER A 165 -3.40 29.53 9.75
CA SER A 165 -3.79 30.84 9.24
C SER A 165 -2.73 31.88 9.53
N GLY A 166 -2.11 32.43 8.48
CA GLY A 166 -1.23 33.60 8.53
C GLY A 166 -2.00 34.93 8.43
N GLY A 167 -3.32 34.88 8.29
CA GLY A 167 -4.13 36.09 8.04
C GLY A 167 -3.84 36.70 6.69
N THR A 168 -3.95 38.04 6.60
CA THR A 168 -3.78 38.79 5.35
C THR A 168 -2.33 39.21 5.07
N HIS A 169 -1.39 38.95 5.99
CA HIS A 169 -0.04 39.50 5.91
C HIS A 169 1.07 38.48 6.16
N ALA A 170 0.75 37.25 6.48
CA ALA A 170 1.75 36.24 6.83
C ALA A 170 1.52 34.93 6.05
N GLN A 171 2.56 34.14 5.95
CA GLN A 171 2.52 32.82 5.35
C GLN A 171 1.85 31.81 6.28
N ALA A 172 1.24 30.79 5.70
CA ALA A 172 0.71 29.65 6.41
C ALA A 172 1.19 28.36 5.75
N MET A 173 1.66 27.39 6.56
CA MET A 173 2.26 26.17 6.08
C MET A 173 1.83 24.98 6.92
N GLY A 174 1.41 23.87 6.27
CA GLY A 174 1.03 22.65 6.95
C GLY A 174 -0.27 22.82 7.74
N GLY A 175 -1.42 22.78 7.07
CA GLY A 175 -2.71 22.86 7.76
C GLY A 175 -2.90 21.76 8.79
N ALA A 176 -2.44 20.54 8.50
CA ALA A 176 -2.37 19.47 9.49
C ALA A 176 -0.93 19.24 9.98
N VAL A 177 0.02 18.93 9.11
CA VAL A 177 1.37 18.47 9.48
C VAL A 177 2.44 19.39 8.91
N TYR A 178 3.46 19.68 9.71
CA TYR A 178 4.65 20.40 9.28
C TYR A 178 5.92 19.64 9.69
N LEU A 179 6.77 19.34 8.72
CA LEU A 179 8.04 18.62 8.94
C LEU A 179 9.22 19.59 8.79
N ASP A 180 10.10 19.60 9.78
CA ASP A 180 11.29 20.47 9.82
C ASP A 180 12.49 19.72 10.38
N SER A 181 13.43 19.33 9.54
CA SER A 181 14.71 18.79 10.04
C SER A 181 15.54 19.91 10.67
N THR A 182 16.34 19.55 11.64
CA THR A 182 17.20 20.51 12.36
C THR A 182 18.63 20.01 12.39
N SER A 183 19.56 20.90 12.66
CA SER A 183 20.96 20.52 12.86
C SER A 183 21.42 20.96 14.24
N ASN A 184 22.11 20.06 14.92
CA ASN A 184 22.86 20.36 16.11
C ASN A 184 24.36 20.42 15.75
N THR A 185 25.09 21.41 16.28
CA THR A 185 26.53 21.37 16.23
C THR A 185 26.99 20.77 17.56
N ALA A 186 27.47 19.53 17.52
CA ALA A 186 27.92 18.85 18.72
C ALA A 186 29.07 19.65 19.35
N ASN A 187 28.91 20.10 20.59
CA ASN A 187 29.95 20.79 21.32
C ASN A 187 31.10 19.84 21.69
N HIS A 188 30.90 18.53 21.55
CA HIS A 188 31.87 17.52 21.96
C HIS A 188 32.93 17.23 20.87
N ASP A 189 32.54 17.18 19.60
CA ASP A 189 33.44 16.85 18.48
C ASP A 189 33.43 17.89 17.35
N GLY A 190 32.64 18.97 17.49
CA GLY A 190 32.51 20.02 16.48
C GLY A 190 31.78 19.57 15.19
N GLN A 191 31.24 18.35 15.16
CA GLN A 191 30.58 17.81 13.99
C GLN A 191 29.12 18.30 13.91
N LYS A 192 28.74 18.85 12.76
CA LYS A 192 27.35 19.19 12.48
C LYS A 192 26.56 17.90 12.19
N ARG A 193 25.56 17.61 13.03
CA ARG A 193 24.65 16.47 12.83
C ARG A 193 23.28 16.97 12.43
N VAL A 194 22.72 16.37 11.40
CA VAL A 194 21.35 16.65 10.97
C VAL A 194 20.40 15.67 11.65
N LEU A 195 19.45 16.19 12.41
CA LEU A 195 18.32 15.44 12.94
C LEU A 195 17.18 15.56 11.92
N LYS A 196 16.93 14.51 11.17
CA LYS A 196 15.83 14.50 10.21
C LYS A 196 14.48 14.47 10.91
N ALA A 197 13.53 15.24 10.40
CA ALA A 197 12.13 15.10 10.75
C ALA A 197 11.51 14.04 9.85
N SER A 198 10.88 13.02 10.43
CA SER A 198 10.13 12.03 9.66
C SER A 198 8.74 11.79 10.23
N ALA A 199 7.78 11.58 9.32
CA ALA A 199 6.42 11.17 9.64
C ALA A 199 6.12 9.87 8.89
N THR A 200 5.87 8.78 9.61
CA THR A 200 5.45 7.51 9.03
C THR A 200 3.97 7.28 9.33
N PHE A 201 3.17 7.14 8.28
CA PHE A 201 1.74 6.89 8.37
C PHE A 201 1.47 5.42 8.05
N ASN A 202 1.26 4.61 9.07
CA ASN A 202 0.83 3.21 8.93
C ASN A 202 -0.69 3.17 8.92
N VAL A 203 -1.28 2.74 7.81
CA VAL A 203 -2.73 2.73 7.60
C VAL A 203 -3.18 1.30 7.32
N THR A 204 -4.00 0.76 8.22
CA THR A 204 -4.48 -0.64 8.16
C THR A 204 -5.95 -0.76 7.81
N LYS A 205 -6.66 0.36 7.67
CA LYS A 205 -8.07 0.44 7.26
C LYS A 205 -8.29 1.64 6.34
N ASP A 206 -9.29 1.57 5.47
CA ASP A 206 -9.65 2.68 4.59
C ASP A 206 -9.84 3.97 5.39
N THR A 207 -9.09 4.99 5.01
CA THR A 207 -9.01 6.25 5.74
C THR A 207 -9.01 7.43 4.78
N THR A 208 -9.64 8.53 5.20
CA THR A 208 -9.58 9.81 4.47
C THR A 208 -9.13 10.91 5.42
N TYR A 209 -8.10 11.65 5.03
CA TYR A 209 -7.69 12.91 5.66
C TYR A 209 -8.26 14.05 4.83
N ALA A 210 -9.18 14.82 5.38
CA ALA A 210 -9.89 15.82 4.59
C ALA A 210 -10.18 17.11 5.35
N GLY A 211 -10.28 18.21 4.59
CA GLY A 211 -10.62 19.53 5.13
C GLY A 211 -9.46 20.27 5.77
N ASN A 212 -8.22 19.76 5.65
CA ASN A 212 -7.05 20.42 6.19
C ASN A 212 -6.65 21.60 5.29
N LYS A 213 -6.46 22.80 5.86
CA LYS A 213 -6.34 24.03 5.08
C LYS A 213 -5.21 24.93 5.54
N VAL A 214 -4.72 25.74 4.60
CA VAL A 214 -3.86 26.88 4.90
C VAL A 214 -4.51 28.17 4.39
N PHE A 215 -4.40 29.24 5.19
CA PHE A 215 -4.88 30.57 4.86
C PHE A 215 -3.74 31.57 5.09
N GLY A 216 -3.22 32.15 4.02
CA GLY A 216 -2.12 33.08 4.11
C GLY A 216 -1.80 33.67 2.74
N VAL A 217 -0.83 34.55 2.72
CA VAL A 217 -0.28 35.14 1.49
C VAL A 217 1.12 34.61 1.27
N ASP A 218 1.54 34.51 0.03
CA ASP A 218 2.95 34.26 -0.29
C ASP A 218 3.79 35.45 0.21
N ALA A 219 4.95 35.17 0.81
CA ALA A 219 5.85 36.23 1.24
C ALA A 219 6.20 37.13 0.06
N TYR A 220 6.18 38.43 0.31
CA TYR A 220 6.55 39.43 -0.69
C TYR A 220 8.01 39.19 -1.12
N SER A 221 8.21 38.98 -2.42
CA SER A 221 9.53 38.77 -3.01
C SER A 221 10.30 40.06 -3.02
N ASP A 222 11.20 40.27 -2.05
CA ASP A 222 12.26 41.20 -2.25
C ASP A 222 13.60 40.62 -1.80
N THR A 223 14.63 41.06 -2.42
CA THR A 223 16.07 41.01 -2.19
C THR A 223 16.71 39.72 -1.63
N TYR A 224 15.99 38.84 -0.94
CA TYR A 224 16.52 37.60 -0.34
C TYR A 224 15.92 36.29 -0.86
N GLY A 225 15.12 36.33 -1.91
CA GLY A 225 14.50 35.15 -2.52
C GLY A 225 13.61 34.38 -1.52
N SER A 226 12.32 34.56 -1.57
CA SER A 226 11.41 33.76 -0.73
C SER A 226 11.49 32.28 -1.13
N TYR A 227 12.12 31.46 -0.31
CA TYR A 227 12.25 30.01 -0.51
C TYR A 227 11.01 29.23 -0.10
N ALA A 228 10.04 29.90 0.53
CA ALA A 228 8.84 29.27 1.02
C ALA A 228 7.59 30.05 0.58
N LYS A 229 6.55 29.31 0.25
CA LYS A 229 5.23 29.83 -0.13
C LYS A 229 4.17 29.29 0.81
N THR A 230 3.06 30.00 0.95
CA THR A 230 1.87 29.45 1.60
C THR A 230 1.46 28.15 0.90
N GLY A 231 1.27 27.07 1.65
CA GLY A 231 0.92 25.79 1.07
C GLY A 231 0.92 24.61 2.04
N GLY A 232 0.58 23.44 1.51
CA GLY A 232 0.54 22.22 2.31
C GLY A 232 -0.68 22.15 3.23
N GLY A 233 -1.89 22.25 2.68
CA GLY A 233 -3.10 22.13 3.48
C GLY A 233 -3.12 20.90 4.36
N PHE A 234 -2.72 19.74 3.83
CA PHE A 234 -2.46 18.58 4.66
C PHE A 234 -1.03 18.62 5.25
N MET A 235 -0.01 18.77 4.40
CA MET A 235 1.37 18.66 4.87
C MET A 235 2.31 19.64 4.17
N TYR A 236 3.18 20.26 4.94
CA TYR A 236 4.32 21.04 4.45
C TYR A 236 5.64 20.44 4.95
N MET A 237 6.61 20.32 4.05
CA MET A 237 7.94 19.78 4.35
C MET A 237 9.00 20.86 4.11
N ASP A 238 9.75 21.21 5.15
CA ASP A 238 10.74 22.29 5.04
C ASP A 238 12.14 21.72 4.75
N ARG A 239 12.94 21.47 5.73
CA ARG A 239 14.36 21.13 5.62
C ARG A 239 14.57 19.63 5.61
N GLY A 240 14.65 19.00 4.43
CA GLY A 240 14.95 17.57 4.28
C GLY A 240 14.00 16.65 5.06
N GLY A 241 12.74 17.07 5.21
CA GLY A 241 11.71 16.27 5.86
C GLY A 241 11.41 14.98 5.09
N GLU A 242 10.97 13.94 5.80
CA GLU A 242 10.63 12.66 5.20
C GLU A 242 9.22 12.22 5.61
N ALA A 243 8.38 11.90 4.64
CA ALA A 243 7.04 11.36 4.87
C ALA A 243 6.93 9.96 4.26
N ASN A 244 6.61 8.97 5.07
CA ASN A 244 6.47 7.57 4.67
C ASN A 244 5.01 7.15 4.81
N PHE A 245 4.36 6.79 3.71
CA PHE A 245 2.99 6.30 3.67
C PHE A 245 3.01 4.78 3.46
N ASN A 246 2.95 4.04 4.56
CA ASN A 246 2.89 2.59 4.58
C ASN A 246 1.42 2.14 4.69
N ILE A 247 0.87 1.67 3.58
CA ILE A 247 -0.55 1.35 3.47
C ILE A 247 -0.71 -0.16 3.26
N ALA A 248 -1.49 -0.80 4.12
CA ALA A 248 -1.70 -2.24 4.07
C ALA A 248 -2.36 -2.68 2.74
N ASP A 249 -2.14 -3.92 2.35
CA ASP A 249 -2.73 -4.50 1.15
C ASP A 249 -4.26 -4.43 1.18
N GLY A 250 -4.86 -4.05 0.05
CA GLY A 250 -6.31 -3.85 -0.10
C GLY A 250 -6.87 -2.59 0.57
N VAL A 251 -6.03 -1.80 1.24
CA VAL A 251 -6.42 -0.57 1.97
C VAL A 251 -6.16 0.67 1.12
N THR A 252 -7.03 1.68 1.28
CA THR A 252 -6.87 2.99 0.63
C THR A 252 -6.77 4.11 1.66
N LEU A 253 -5.70 4.91 1.58
CA LEU A 253 -5.62 6.23 2.20
C LEU A 253 -5.92 7.30 1.16
N LYS A 254 -6.89 8.18 1.43
CA LYS A 254 -7.14 9.39 0.64
C LYS A 254 -6.69 10.63 1.39
N ILE A 255 -5.97 11.52 0.72
CA ILE A 255 -5.65 12.87 1.19
C ILE A 255 -6.47 13.83 0.35
N GLY A 256 -7.50 14.44 0.95
CA GLY A 256 -8.51 15.23 0.28
C GLY A 256 -9.73 14.43 -0.18
N LYS A 257 -10.87 15.13 -0.28
CA LYS A 257 -12.13 14.57 -0.81
C LYS A 257 -12.02 14.35 -2.32
N ASP A 258 -12.78 13.40 -2.83
CA ASP A 258 -12.89 13.23 -4.28
C ASP A 258 -13.42 14.52 -4.93
N GLY A 259 -12.73 14.99 -5.98
CA GLY A 259 -13.07 16.23 -6.66
C GLY A 259 -12.58 17.52 -5.97
N GLU A 260 -11.63 17.43 -5.04
CA GLU A 260 -11.01 18.62 -4.43
C GLU A 260 -10.34 19.49 -5.51
N THR A 261 -10.59 20.80 -5.45
CA THR A 261 -10.07 21.78 -6.43
C THR A 261 -9.37 22.96 -5.77
N ASP A 262 -9.53 23.13 -4.46
CA ASP A 262 -8.85 24.20 -3.73
C ASP A 262 -7.38 23.85 -3.52
N ALA A 263 -6.49 24.62 -4.11
CA ALA A 263 -5.04 24.41 -4.04
C ALA A 263 -4.47 24.47 -2.60
N ASN A 264 -5.19 25.09 -1.68
CA ASN A 264 -4.79 25.26 -0.28
C ASN A 264 -5.46 24.24 0.66
N THR A 265 -6.35 23.40 0.13
CA THR A 265 -7.04 22.36 0.89
C THR A 265 -6.40 21.02 0.60
N ASP A 266 -6.08 20.27 1.68
CA ASP A 266 -5.50 18.92 1.65
C ASP A 266 -4.28 18.77 0.71
N SER A 267 -3.64 19.89 0.40
CA SER A 267 -2.46 19.94 -0.46
C SER A 267 -1.20 19.47 0.27
N ILE A 268 -0.23 19.01 -0.50
CA ILE A 268 1.12 18.69 -0.02
C ILE A 268 2.09 19.66 -0.70
N ALA A 269 2.92 20.32 0.10
CA ALA A 269 3.91 21.27 -0.37
C ALA A 269 5.25 21.10 0.36
N SER A 270 6.31 21.68 -0.19
CA SER A 270 7.63 21.68 0.43
C SER A 270 8.41 22.95 0.12
N ALA A 271 9.51 23.16 0.84
CA ALA A 271 10.51 24.12 0.43
C ALA A 271 11.07 23.76 -0.96
N ILE A 272 11.50 24.79 -1.70
CA ILE A 272 12.06 24.64 -3.04
C ILE A 272 13.31 23.76 -2.99
N ARG A 273 13.46 22.89 -3.99
CA ARG A 273 14.61 22.00 -4.13
C ARG A 273 15.95 22.76 -4.05
N GLY A 274 16.88 22.22 -3.26
CA GLY A 274 18.21 22.80 -3.06
C GLY A 274 18.26 24.01 -2.13
N SER A 275 17.11 24.54 -1.66
CA SER A 275 17.10 25.70 -0.75
C SER A 275 17.77 25.43 0.59
N HIS A 276 17.82 24.16 1.01
CA HIS A 276 18.38 23.71 2.26
C HIS A 276 19.32 22.50 2.07
N ALA A 277 20.29 22.64 1.18
CA ALA A 277 21.19 21.56 0.75
C ALA A 277 21.88 20.79 1.90
N ASP A 278 22.15 21.46 3.01
CA ASP A 278 22.74 20.86 4.21
C ASP A 278 21.89 19.78 4.88
N TYR A 279 20.58 19.80 4.66
CA TYR A 279 19.60 18.89 5.26
C TYR A 279 19.16 17.76 4.32
N GLY A 280 19.55 17.84 3.04
CA GLY A 280 19.07 16.98 1.97
C GLY A 280 17.70 17.42 1.44
N GLU A 281 17.18 16.68 0.46
CA GLU A 281 15.89 16.98 -0.15
C GLU A 281 14.73 16.43 0.68
N ASN A 282 13.59 17.12 0.60
CA ASN A 282 12.34 16.60 1.14
C ASN A 282 11.93 15.34 0.37
N THR A 283 11.44 14.33 1.07
CA THR A 283 11.17 13.03 0.45
C THR A 283 9.81 12.49 0.87
N ILE A 284 9.02 12.06 -0.09
CA ILE A 284 7.81 11.26 0.13
C ILE A 284 8.08 9.84 -0.36
N ASN A 285 7.86 8.86 0.50
CA ASN A 285 7.91 7.44 0.17
C ASN A 285 6.50 6.86 0.30
N LYS A 286 5.97 6.26 -0.78
CA LYS A 286 4.80 5.40 -0.74
C LYS A 286 5.28 3.96 -0.60
N GLU A 287 4.92 3.33 0.50
CA GLU A 287 5.28 1.97 0.90
C GLU A 287 4.04 1.11 1.15
N GLY A 288 4.22 -0.21 1.24
CA GLY A 288 3.13 -1.16 1.40
C GLY A 288 2.28 -1.34 0.13
N LEU A 289 1.56 -2.46 0.03
CA LEU A 289 0.85 -2.89 -1.19
C LEU A 289 -0.46 -2.14 -1.45
N GLY A 290 -0.98 -1.39 -0.47
CA GLY A 290 -2.23 -0.64 -0.59
C GLY A 290 -2.11 0.63 -1.44
N THR A 291 -3.17 1.44 -1.45
CA THR A 291 -3.32 2.60 -2.32
C THR A 291 -3.26 3.92 -1.54
N LEU A 292 -2.38 4.83 -1.96
CA LEU A 292 -2.41 6.25 -1.57
C LEU A 292 -3.06 7.07 -2.69
N THR A 293 -4.12 7.79 -2.38
CA THR A 293 -4.75 8.74 -3.31
C THR A 293 -4.63 10.16 -2.78
N VAL A 294 -3.91 11.01 -3.49
CA VAL A 294 -3.80 12.43 -3.18
C VAL A 294 -4.74 13.21 -4.09
N ASN A 295 -5.83 13.71 -3.53
CA ASN A 295 -6.82 14.55 -4.21
C ASN A 295 -6.49 16.05 -4.08
N GLY A 296 -5.71 16.44 -3.06
CA GLY A 296 -5.19 17.79 -2.91
C GLY A 296 -4.06 18.11 -3.89
N SER A 297 -3.77 19.38 -4.07
CA SER A 297 -2.70 19.82 -4.97
C SER A 297 -1.31 19.46 -4.44
N MET A 298 -0.43 19.00 -5.32
CA MET A 298 1.00 18.82 -5.08
C MET A 298 1.86 19.80 -5.91
N SER A 299 1.26 20.85 -6.49
CA SER A 299 1.99 21.84 -7.30
C SER A 299 3.05 22.62 -6.53
N GLY A 300 2.98 22.64 -5.20
CA GLY A 300 4.00 23.20 -4.32
C GLY A 300 4.97 22.19 -3.72
N TYR A 301 4.95 20.91 -4.14
CA TYR A 301 5.89 19.89 -3.65
C TYR A 301 7.11 19.77 -4.56
N HIS A 302 8.27 20.17 -4.08
CA HIS A 302 9.53 20.28 -4.83
C HIS A 302 10.56 19.19 -4.46
N GLY A 303 10.14 18.15 -3.75
CA GLY A 303 11.01 17.09 -3.23
C GLY A 303 11.14 15.86 -4.12
N ASP A 304 11.66 14.79 -3.54
CA ASP A 304 11.74 13.47 -4.15
C ASP A 304 10.47 12.68 -3.82
N LEU A 305 9.88 12.05 -4.83
CA LEU A 305 8.69 11.21 -4.72
C LEU A 305 9.04 9.78 -5.11
N ASN A 306 9.02 8.87 -4.15
CA ASN A 306 9.37 7.47 -4.36
C ASN A 306 8.13 6.59 -4.16
N VAL A 307 7.67 5.96 -5.21
CA VAL A 307 6.63 4.92 -5.13
C VAL A 307 7.34 3.58 -5.10
N LYS A 308 7.53 3.04 -3.89
CA LYS A 308 8.30 1.82 -3.66
C LYS A 308 7.46 0.56 -3.84
N GLU A 309 6.20 0.59 -3.38
CA GLU A 309 5.26 -0.54 -3.44
C GLU A 309 3.82 -0.05 -3.63
N GLY A 310 2.94 -0.94 -4.08
CA GLY A 310 1.50 -0.69 -4.22
C GLY A 310 1.16 0.40 -5.24
N THR A 311 0.13 1.17 -4.96
CA THR A 311 -0.39 2.18 -5.89
C THR A 311 -0.38 3.58 -5.27
N MET A 312 0.04 4.57 -6.05
CA MET A 312 -0.13 5.99 -5.73
C MET A 312 -0.89 6.70 -6.84
N ASN A 313 -1.96 7.39 -6.48
CA ASN A 313 -2.76 8.23 -7.37
C ASN A 313 -2.56 9.70 -6.99
N ILE A 314 -2.20 10.55 -7.95
CA ILE A 314 -2.12 12.00 -7.80
C ILE A 314 -3.12 12.62 -8.78
N ASN A 315 -4.25 13.11 -8.24
CA ASN A 315 -5.40 13.56 -9.02
C ASN A 315 -5.36 15.04 -9.40
N GLN A 316 -4.32 15.78 -8.97
CA GLN A 316 -4.06 17.15 -9.37
C GLN A 316 -2.61 17.32 -9.85
N SER A 317 -2.20 18.57 -10.10
CA SER A 317 -0.85 18.89 -10.58
C SER A 317 0.22 18.60 -9.54
N LEU A 318 1.37 18.13 -10.01
CA LEU A 318 2.60 17.99 -9.25
C LEU A 318 3.62 19.06 -9.68
N ALA A 319 4.44 19.56 -8.75
CA ALA A 319 5.48 20.54 -9.07
C ALA A 319 6.49 20.02 -10.10
N GLY A 320 6.94 20.91 -10.97
CA GLY A 320 7.73 20.54 -12.12
C GLY A 320 9.18 20.12 -11.83
N ASP A 321 9.74 20.44 -10.68
CA ASP A 321 11.10 20.08 -10.26
C ASP A 321 11.14 18.84 -9.34
N ALA A 322 10.01 18.21 -9.07
CA ALA A 322 9.95 16.96 -8.34
C ALA A 322 10.73 15.85 -9.08
N LYS A 323 11.52 15.08 -8.33
CA LYS A 323 12.11 13.84 -8.85
C LYS A 323 11.23 12.67 -8.47
N ILE A 324 10.77 11.95 -9.47
CA ILE A 324 9.84 10.84 -9.31
C ILE A 324 10.59 9.53 -9.58
N SER A 325 10.49 8.60 -8.65
CA SER A 325 11.00 7.25 -8.79
C SER A 325 9.90 6.24 -8.53
N VAL A 326 9.67 5.33 -9.45
CA VAL A 326 8.68 4.26 -9.33
C VAL A 326 9.41 2.93 -9.38
N SER A 327 9.36 2.16 -8.29
CA SER A 327 10.08 0.90 -8.15
C SER A 327 9.40 -0.25 -8.88
N ASP A 328 10.10 -1.38 -8.97
CA ASP A 328 9.57 -2.62 -9.56
C ASP A 328 8.26 -3.06 -8.92
N GLY A 329 7.26 -3.33 -9.75
CA GLY A 329 5.93 -3.76 -9.31
C GLY A 329 5.01 -2.66 -8.76
N ALA A 330 5.51 -1.46 -8.49
CA ALA A 330 4.70 -0.34 -8.02
C ALA A 330 3.92 0.33 -9.16
N THR A 331 2.87 1.07 -8.81
CA THR A 331 2.02 1.80 -9.77
C THR A 331 1.93 3.27 -9.38
N LEU A 332 2.19 4.17 -10.33
CA LEU A 332 1.91 5.61 -10.19
C LEU A 332 0.91 6.07 -11.24
N ASN A 333 -0.21 6.63 -10.78
CA ASN A 333 -1.19 7.31 -11.61
C ASN A 333 -1.08 8.82 -11.40
N LEU A 334 -0.69 9.54 -12.43
CA LEU A 334 -0.44 10.97 -12.36
C LEU A 334 -1.33 11.70 -13.37
N LYS A 335 -2.18 12.60 -12.88
CA LYS A 335 -3.09 13.35 -13.75
C LYS A 335 -2.34 14.33 -14.63
N GLU A 336 -1.47 15.14 -14.02
CA GLU A 336 -0.73 16.18 -14.74
C GLU A 336 0.59 16.47 -14.03
N VAL A 337 1.67 16.57 -14.81
CA VAL A 337 2.95 17.09 -14.36
C VAL A 337 3.59 17.89 -15.48
N GLU A 338 4.03 19.10 -15.16
CA GLU A 338 4.93 19.87 -15.98
C GLU A 338 6.27 19.99 -15.25
N LEU A 339 7.26 19.22 -15.69
CA LEU A 339 8.58 19.23 -15.08
C LEU A 339 9.28 20.56 -15.39
N SER A 340 9.80 21.23 -14.38
CA SER A 340 10.51 22.50 -14.54
C SER A 340 11.99 22.33 -14.86
N SER A 341 12.61 23.41 -15.26
CA SER A 341 13.79 23.50 -16.12
C SER A 341 15.14 22.99 -15.59
N GLN A 342 15.30 22.52 -14.38
CA GLN A 342 16.66 22.22 -13.89
C GLN A 342 16.88 20.85 -13.24
N SER A 343 15.84 20.13 -12.83
CA SER A 343 16.06 18.86 -12.14
C SER A 343 14.90 17.87 -12.17
N GLY A 344 13.81 18.22 -12.87
CA GLY A 344 12.65 17.33 -12.94
C GLY A 344 12.94 16.06 -13.71
N THR A 345 12.87 14.92 -13.08
CA THR A 345 13.03 13.62 -13.71
C THR A 345 11.94 12.65 -13.30
N ILE A 346 11.51 11.81 -14.24
CA ILE A 346 10.64 10.66 -13.92
C ILE A 346 11.41 9.41 -14.30
N SER A 347 11.70 8.58 -13.32
CA SER A 347 12.34 7.29 -13.49
C SER A 347 11.38 6.18 -13.07
N VAL A 348 11.04 5.30 -13.99
CA VAL A 348 10.08 4.22 -13.78
C VAL A 348 10.79 2.90 -13.97
N ALA A 349 10.93 2.11 -12.90
CA ALA A 349 11.63 0.84 -12.90
C ALA A 349 10.63 -0.32 -12.79
N ASN A 350 10.55 -1.17 -13.81
CA ASN A 350 9.73 -2.41 -13.86
C ASN A 350 8.35 -2.30 -13.13
N SER A 351 7.68 -1.19 -13.34
CA SER A 351 6.48 -0.78 -12.61
C SER A 351 5.44 -0.19 -13.55
N ASN A 352 4.26 0.10 -13.03
CA ASN A 352 3.18 0.71 -13.78
C ASN A 352 3.06 2.20 -13.43
N GLY A 353 3.45 3.08 -14.34
CA GLY A 353 3.20 4.52 -14.22
C GLY A 353 2.08 4.94 -15.16
N VAL A 354 1.02 5.57 -14.64
CA VAL A 354 -0.08 6.13 -15.45
C VAL A 354 -0.13 7.64 -15.26
N MET A 355 0.00 8.39 -16.36
CA MET A 355 0.09 9.83 -16.32
C MET A 355 -0.87 10.44 -17.35
N THR A 356 -1.60 11.50 -17.00
CA THR A 356 -2.48 12.14 -17.96
C THR A 356 -1.71 13.07 -18.89
N THR A 357 -0.88 13.95 -18.34
CA THR A 357 -0.05 14.87 -19.13
C THR A 357 1.34 14.92 -18.52
N VAL A 358 2.36 14.75 -19.34
CA VAL A 358 3.76 14.92 -18.96
C VAL A 358 4.40 15.94 -19.90
N THR A 359 4.92 17.03 -19.35
CA THR A 359 5.69 18.01 -20.11
C THR A 359 7.11 18.06 -19.57
N LEU A 360 8.08 17.70 -20.39
CA LEU A 360 9.49 17.83 -20.06
C LEU A 360 9.98 19.23 -20.39
N PRO A 361 10.69 19.90 -19.48
CA PRO A 361 11.10 21.30 -19.65
C PRO A 361 12.19 21.47 -20.69
N GLU A 362 12.42 22.71 -21.07
CA GLU A 362 13.62 23.11 -21.79
C GLU A 362 14.86 22.84 -20.93
N ARG A 363 15.84 22.15 -21.49
CA ARG A 363 17.11 21.69 -20.87
C ARG A 363 16.92 20.63 -19.80
N ASP A 364 17.61 19.53 -20.01
CA ASP A 364 17.88 18.45 -19.06
C ASP A 364 16.65 17.71 -18.44
N GLY A 365 15.42 18.03 -18.85
CA GLY A 365 14.26 17.24 -18.46
C GLY A 365 14.32 15.85 -19.08
N SER A 366 14.12 14.80 -18.29
CA SER A 366 14.16 13.44 -18.82
C SER A 366 13.02 12.57 -18.28
N LEU A 367 12.45 11.76 -19.18
CA LEU A 367 11.57 10.65 -18.85
C LEU A 367 12.28 9.35 -19.20
N VAL A 368 12.58 8.54 -18.20
CA VAL A 368 13.23 7.25 -18.40
C VAL A 368 12.29 6.14 -17.95
N ALA A 369 11.76 5.38 -18.90
CA ALA A 369 11.08 4.12 -18.61
C ALA A 369 12.14 3.02 -18.55
N GLN A 370 12.51 2.62 -17.33
CA GLN A 370 13.54 1.60 -17.09
C GLN A 370 13.06 0.20 -17.47
N THR A 371 13.98 -0.73 -17.57
CA THR A 371 13.74 -2.13 -17.93
C THR A 371 12.53 -2.72 -17.19
N GLY A 372 11.59 -3.30 -17.95
CA GLY A 372 10.38 -3.95 -17.41
C GLY A 372 9.26 -3.00 -16.98
N SER A 373 9.47 -1.68 -16.98
CA SER A 373 8.45 -0.72 -16.58
C SER A 373 7.29 -0.58 -17.58
N LYS A 374 6.13 -0.16 -17.08
CA LYS A 374 4.98 0.25 -17.89
C LYS A 374 4.60 1.68 -17.54
N VAL A 375 4.68 2.57 -18.52
CA VAL A 375 4.29 3.98 -18.39
C VAL A 375 3.08 4.23 -19.27
N THR A 376 2.01 4.76 -18.70
CA THR A 376 0.84 5.20 -19.47
C THR A 376 0.63 6.69 -19.26
N ALA A 377 0.54 7.42 -20.34
CA ALA A 377 0.25 8.85 -20.32
C ALA A 377 -0.81 9.19 -21.36
N LYS A 378 -1.54 10.29 -21.17
CA LYS A 378 -2.40 10.82 -22.24
C LYS A 378 -1.56 11.63 -23.22
N THR A 379 -0.76 12.56 -22.71
CA THR A 379 0.11 13.41 -23.55
C THR A 379 1.50 13.50 -22.93
N ILE A 380 2.53 13.36 -23.75
CA ILE A 380 3.92 13.60 -23.38
C ILE A 380 4.46 14.71 -24.28
N THR A 381 4.98 15.79 -23.70
CA THR A 381 5.58 16.90 -24.43
C THR A 381 7.06 17.03 -24.06
N LEU A 382 7.92 16.87 -25.02
CA LEU A 382 9.35 17.07 -24.89
C LEU A 382 9.70 18.47 -25.42
N LYS A 383 10.00 19.41 -24.53
CA LYS A 383 10.49 20.75 -24.90
C LYS A 383 11.97 20.67 -25.33
N ASN A 384 12.49 21.74 -25.88
CA ASN A 384 13.87 21.76 -26.40
C ASN A 384 14.89 21.24 -25.39
N LYS A 385 15.82 20.41 -25.84
CA LYS A 385 16.88 19.74 -25.07
C LYS A 385 16.39 18.76 -24.00
N SER A 386 15.11 18.43 -23.97
CA SER A 386 14.63 17.34 -23.13
C SER A 386 14.76 15.99 -23.82
N SER A 387 14.67 14.92 -23.07
CA SER A 387 14.83 13.57 -23.60
C SER A 387 13.80 12.59 -23.01
N MET A 388 13.37 11.68 -23.86
CA MET A 388 12.61 10.52 -23.43
C MET A 388 13.35 9.25 -23.83
N LYS A 389 13.54 8.34 -22.88
CA LYS A 389 14.21 7.06 -23.10
C LYS A 389 13.30 5.92 -22.65
N VAL A 390 13.14 4.93 -23.51
CA VAL A 390 12.40 3.69 -23.17
C VAL A 390 13.39 2.54 -23.24
N ASP A 391 13.74 1.99 -22.08
CA ASP A 391 14.75 0.92 -21.97
C ASP A 391 14.21 -0.43 -22.44
N THR A 392 15.10 -1.39 -22.64
CA THR A 392 14.79 -2.75 -23.05
C THR A 392 13.70 -3.38 -22.15
N GLY A 393 12.66 -3.95 -22.76
CA GLY A 393 11.54 -4.58 -22.04
C GLY A 393 10.53 -3.61 -21.41
N ALA A 394 10.81 -2.29 -21.44
CA ALA A 394 9.84 -1.30 -20.99
C ALA A 394 8.73 -1.06 -22.03
N THR A 395 7.56 -0.64 -21.56
CA THR A 395 6.42 -0.26 -22.39
C THR A 395 5.95 1.14 -22.03
N VAL A 396 5.87 2.03 -23.01
CA VAL A 396 5.21 3.33 -22.88
C VAL A 396 3.99 3.37 -23.76
N THR A 397 2.85 3.77 -23.23
CA THR A 397 1.59 3.95 -23.94
C THR A 397 1.11 5.39 -23.76
N ALA A 398 0.81 6.09 -24.85
CA ALA A 398 0.25 7.44 -24.79
C ALA A 398 -0.66 7.71 -26.01
N ASP A 399 -1.58 8.70 -25.89
CA ASP A 399 -2.32 9.16 -27.08
C ASP A 399 -1.38 9.95 -27.99
N SER A 400 -0.53 10.81 -27.43
CA SER A 400 0.41 11.59 -28.22
C SER A 400 1.72 11.89 -27.51
N VAL A 401 2.80 11.98 -28.31
CA VAL A 401 4.11 12.50 -27.91
C VAL A 401 4.47 13.65 -28.83
N ALA A 402 4.77 14.83 -28.28
CA ALA A 402 5.28 15.97 -29.03
C ALA A 402 6.78 16.14 -28.75
N VAL A 403 7.59 16.17 -29.78
CA VAL A 403 9.06 16.27 -29.70
C VAL A 403 9.48 17.61 -30.33
N ALA A 404 9.99 18.53 -29.52
CA ALA A 404 10.51 19.81 -30.00
C ALA A 404 11.83 19.63 -30.77
N ASP A 405 12.28 20.70 -31.45
CA ASP A 405 13.39 20.67 -32.41
C ASP A 405 14.69 20.07 -31.88
N ASP A 406 15.07 20.38 -30.66
CA ASP A 406 16.30 19.89 -30.03
C ASP A 406 16.04 18.80 -28.96
N ALA A 407 14.80 18.30 -28.88
CA ALA A 407 14.47 17.21 -27.99
C ALA A 407 14.75 15.85 -28.64
N THR A 408 14.91 14.81 -27.82
CA THR A 408 15.18 13.47 -28.32
C THR A 408 14.19 12.46 -27.75
N LEU A 409 13.68 11.59 -28.61
CA LEU A 409 12.92 10.42 -28.25
C LEU A 409 13.70 9.17 -28.67
N SER A 410 14.05 8.32 -27.71
CA SER A 410 14.78 7.09 -28.00
C SER A 410 14.11 5.88 -27.36
N THR A 411 14.06 4.79 -28.10
CA THR A 411 13.59 3.50 -27.58
C THR A 411 14.67 2.45 -27.79
N ALA A 412 14.93 1.64 -26.77
CA ALA A 412 15.87 0.52 -26.86
C ALA A 412 15.29 -0.63 -27.69
N ALA A 413 16.14 -1.55 -28.15
CA ALA A 413 15.67 -2.82 -28.67
C ALA A 413 14.78 -3.54 -27.65
N GLN A 414 13.77 -4.28 -28.13
CA GLN A 414 12.81 -5.02 -27.29
C GLN A 414 11.91 -4.16 -26.36
N SER A 415 11.95 -2.83 -26.46
CA SER A 415 10.99 -1.94 -25.81
C SER A 415 9.72 -1.78 -26.65
N LYS A 416 8.68 -1.18 -26.06
CA LYS A 416 7.41 -0.88 -26.76
C LYS A 416 7.02 0.58 -26.56
N LEU A 417 6.73 1.27 -27.67
CA LEU A 417 6.14 2.60 -27.66
C LEU A 417 4.80 2.55 -28.41
N ASN A 418 3.71 2.50 -27.67
CA ASN A 418 2.35 2.44 -28.20
C ASN A 418 1.73 3.83 -28.11
N VAL A 419 1.64 4.54 -29.23
CA VAL A 419 1.06 5.87 -29.28
C VAL A 419 0.19 6.02 -30.54
N GLU A 420 -0.78 6.93 -30.50
CA GLU A 420 -1.51 7.24 -31.74
C GLU A 420 -0.63 8.05 -32.69
N LYS A 421 0.09 9.03 -32.15
CA LYS A 421 0.97 9.91 -32.94
C LYS A 421 2.18 10.42 -32.17
N VAL A 422 3.28 10.60 -32.88
CA VAL A 422 4.46 11.36 -32.43
C VAL A 422 4.61 12.57 -33.36
N SER A 423 4.43 13.77 -32.81
CA SER A 423 4.58 15.03 -33.55
C SER A 423 6.02 15.51 -33.50
N VAL A 424 6.62 15.77 -34.65
CA VAL A 424 8.04 16.16 -34.80
C VAL A 424 8.18 17.23 -35.87
N ASP A 425 9.33 17.92 -35.90
CA ASP A 425 9.73 18.74 -37.06
C ASP A 425 10.29 17.83 -38.15
N PRO A 426 9.65 17.76 -39.36
CA PRO A 426 10.11 16.90 -40.45
C PRO A 426 11.45 17.35 -41.04
N THR A 427 11.94 18.55 -40.73
CA THR A 427 13.23 19.05 -41.19
C THR A 427 14.41 18.55 -40.34
N LYS A 428 14.15 18.07 -39.12
CA LYS A 428 15.20 17.59 -38.20
C LYS A 428 15.60 16.16 -38.47
N GLU A 429 16.87 15.87 -38.26
CA GLU A 429 17.43 14.54 -38.49
C GLU A 429 17.74 13.85 -37.16
N GLY A 430 17.29 12.61 -37.02
CA GLY A 430 17.69 11.73 -35.93
C GLY A 430 17.06 12.04 -34.54
N ASN A 431 16.08 12.96 -34.48
CA ASN A 431 15.40 13.31 -33.21
C ASN A 431 14.63 12.14 -32.63
N VAL A 432 14.24 11.16 -33.44
CA VAL A 432 13.47 10.00 -33.05
C VAL A 432 14.23 8.72 -33.38
N GLN A 433 14.68 8.00 -32.37
CA GLN A 433 15.43 6.76 -32.51
C GLN A 433 14.56 5.59 -32.00
N LEU A 434 13.81 4.97 -32.90
CA LEU A 434 12.93 3.86 -32.59
C LEU A 434 13.62 2.53 -32.88
N ARG A 435 14.10 1.88 -31.82
CA ARG A 435 14.75 0.56 -31.86
C ARG A 435 13.87 -0.58 -31.37
N GLY A 436 12.76 -0.26 -30.67
CA GLY A 436 11.76 -1.21 -30.20
C GLY A 436 10.52 -1.25 -31.08
N ASP A 437 9.44 -1.86 -30.60
CA ASP A 437 8.13 -1.82 -31.23
C ASP A 437 7.54 -0.42 -31.16
N PHE A 438 7.14 0.12 -32.29
CA PHE A 438 6.42 1.40 -32.37
C PHE A 438 5.12 1.22 -33.16
N THR A 439 3.98 1.50 -32.55
CA THR A 439 2.67 1.31 -33.18
C THR A 439 2.03 2.60 -33.69
N GLY A 440 2.61 3.77 -33.40
CA GLY A 440 2.08 5.07 -33.79
C GLY A 440 2.40 5.52 -35.20
N LYS A 441 2.12 6.81 -35.44
CA LYS A 441 2.49 7.52 -36.66
C LYS A 441 3.31 8.74 -36.34
N LEU A 442 4.36 8.99 -37.11
CA LEU A 442 5.07 10.27 -37.09
C LEU A 442 4.24 11.31 -37.87
N THR A 443 4.04 12.46 -37.26
CA THR A 443 3.27 13.59 -37.84
C THR A 443 4.06 14.87 -37.72
N ASP A 444 3.73 15.86 -38.57
CA ASP A 444 4.16 17.26 -38.38
C ASP A 444 3.37 17.91 -37.21
N SER A 445 3.67 19.15 -36.91
CA SER A 445 2.97 19.95 -35.88
C SER A 445 1.48 20.20 -36.19
N ASN A 446 1.08 20.08 -37.45
CA ASN A 446 -0.31 20.22 -37.90
C ASN A 446 -1.08 18.89 -37.85
N GLY A 447 -0.42 17.80 -37.49
CA GLY A 447 -1.00 16.47 -37.43
C GLY A 447 -1.02 15.70 -38.77
N ASN A 448 -0.37 16.23 -39.82
CA ASN A 448 -0.23 15.51 -41.08
C ASN A 448 0.80 14.40 -40.92
N VAL A 449 0.49 13.20 -41.39
CA VAL A 449 1.44 12.07 -41.40
C VAL A 449 2.62 12.38 -42.30
N LEU A 450 3.84 12.20 -41.80
CA LEU A 450 5.07 12.45 -42.56
C LEU A 450 5.13 11.56 -43.79
N THR A 451 5.65 12.11 -44.86
CA THR A 451 6.01 11.33 -46.05
C THR A 451 7.10 10.30 -45.75
N ALA A 452 7.28 9.31 -46.60
CA ALA A 452 8.33 8.31 -46.40
C ALA A 452 9.74 8.92 -46.32
N GLU A 453 10.02 9.95 -47.13
CA GLU A 453 11.28 10.66 -47.11
C GLU A 453 11.50 11.44 -45.80
N GLU A 454 10.52 12.17 -45.33
CA GLU A 454 10.57 12.89 -44.07
C GLU A 454 10.70 11.91 -42.89
N THR A 455 9.94 10.82 -42.90
CA THR A 455 10.04 9.76 -41.90
C THR A 455 11.46 9.18 -41.83
N LYS A 456 12.04 8.85 -42.97
CA LYS A 456 13.43 8.39 -43.04
C LYS A 456 14.40 9.39 -42.44
N LYS A 457 14.24 10.68 -42.76
CA LYS A 457 15.09 11.75 -42.24
C LYS A 457 14.99 11.88 -40.73
N VAL A 458 13.79 11.97 -40.19
CA VAL A 458 13.54 12.11 -38.73
C VAL A 458 14.08 10.89 -37.97
N MET A 459 13.97 9.69 -38.57
CA MET A 459 14.44 8.43 -37.99
C MET A 459 15.87 8.06 -38.39
N ALA A 460 16.58 8.92 -39.08
CA ALA A 460 17.96 8.64 -39.49
C ALA A 460 18.83 8.34 -38.29
N LYS A 461 19.75 7.40 -38.42
CA LYS A 461 20.68 7.10 -37.35
C LYS A 461 21.66 8.24 -37.12
N ALA A 462 21.98 8.49 -35.86
CA ALA A 462 22.99 9.45 -35.49
C ALA A 462 24.36 9.08 -36.12
N THR A 463 25.15 10.10 -36.43
CA THR A 463 26.50 9.89 -36.93
C THR A 463 27.31 9.07 -35.90
N GLY A 464 27.89 7.93 -36.35
CA GLY A 464 28.62 7.03 -35.46
C GLY A 464 27.81 5.90 -34.80
N ASP A 465 26.52 5.78 -35.12
CA ASP A 465 25.73 4.63 -34.67
C ASP A 465 26.11 3.36 -35.46
N HIS A 466 26.99 2.55 -34.88
CA HIS A 466 27.44 1.28 -35.44
C HIS A 466 26.60 0.08 -35.06
N SER A 467 25.58 0.28 -34.24
CA SER A 467 24.73 -0.78 -33.67
C SER A 467 23.53 -1.15 -34.54
N ARG A 468 23.43 -0.59 -35.76
CA ARG A 468 22.25 -0.75 -36.63
C ARG A 468 22.62 -0.93 -38.09
N VAL A 469 21.96 -1.91 -38.72
CA VAL A 469 21.97 -2.10 -40.17
C VAL A 469 20.54 -2.07 -40.70
N ASP A 470 20.22 -1.16 -41.62
CA ASP A 470 18.92 -1.08 -42.29
C ASP A 470 19.02 -1.66 -43.69
N ILE A 471 18.14 -2.60 -44.00
CA ILE A 471 17.96 -3.18 -45.32
C ILE A 471 16.66 -2.62 -45.88
N GLU A 472 16.78 -1.62 -46.77
CA GLU A 472 15.61 -0.97 -47.36
C GLU A 472 14.94 -1.83 -48.43
N ALA A 473 13.62 -1.80 -48.48
CA ALA A 473 12.88 -2.34 -49.60
C ALA A 473 13.09 -1.49 -50.85
N GLN A 474 13.05 -2.11 -52.04
CA GLN A 474 13.28 -1.42 -53.31
C GLN A 474 12.38 -0.21 -53.56
N ASN A 475 11.20 -0.19 -52.96
CA ASN A 475 10.24 0.92 -53.07
C ASN A 475 10.55 2.09 -52.12
N GLY A 476 11.57 2.00 -51.26
CA GLY A 476 11.92 3.02 -50.27
C GLY A 476 10.91 3.25 -49.14
N LYS A 477 9.83 2.48 -49.07
CA LYS A 477 8.73 2.70 -48.15
C LYS A 477 8.82 1.89 -46.85
N SER A 478 9.73 0.91 -46.82
CA SER A 478 9.95 0.08 -45.62
C SER A 478 11.39 -0.37 -45.53
N ALA A 479 11.80 -0.81 -44.36
CA ALA A 479 13.11 -1.43 -44.13
C ALA A 479 13.01 -2.53 -43.08
N THR A 480 13.92 -3.52 -43.19
CA THR A 480 14.22 -4.44 -42.09
C THR A 480 15.51 -3.97 -41.44
N SER A 481 15.46 -3.74 -40.11
CA SER A 481 16.62 -3.33 -39.35
C SER A 481 17.15 -4.50 -38.52
N LEU A 482 18.46 -4.64 -38.52
CA LEU A 482 19.21 -5.47 -37.60
C LEU A 482 19.83 -4.52 -36.56
N LEU A 483 19.52 -4.73 -35.31
CA LEU A 483 19.89 -3.83 -34.20
C LEU A 483 20.68 -4.60 -33.15
N GLN A 484 21.76 -4.01 -32.67
CA GLN A 484 22.45 -4.49 -31.47
C GLN A 484 22.18 -3.51 -30.33
N GLY A 485 21.71 -4.02 -29.19
CA GLY A 485 21.55 -3.25 -27.98
C GLY A 485 22.90 -2.99 -27.28
N ASP A 486 22.94 -1.93 -26.47
CA ASP A 486 24.11 -1.59 -25.66
C ASP A 486 24.46 -2.68 -24.64
N ASP A 487 23.48 -3.51 -24.28
CA ASP A 487 23.61 -4.67 -23.40
C ASP A 487 24.08 -5.95 -24.11
N GLY A 488 24.35 -5.89 -25.43
CA GLY A 488 24.73 -7.05 -26.22
C GLY A 488 23.56 -7.84 -26.81
N SER A 489 22.32 -7.39 -26.61
CA SER A 489 21.14 -7.98 -27.24
C SER A 489 21.15 -7.74 -28.77
N PHE A 490 20.43 -8.59 -29.51
CA PHE A 490 20.27 -8.48 -30.95
C PHE A 490 18.79 -8.54 -31.33
N THR A 491 18.34 -7.60 -32.19
CA THR A 491 16.92 -7.47 -32.56
C THR A 491 16.77 -7.38 -34.09
N ILE A 492 15.76 -8.07 -34.60
CA ILE A 492 15.28 -7.96 -35.97
C ILE A 492 13.96 -7.19 -35.97
N GLN A 493 13.89 -6.09 -36.69
CA GLN A 493 12.76 -5.17 -36.69
C GLN A 493 12.35 -4.76 -38.09
N ASN A 494 11.03 -4.71 -38.36
CA ASN A 494 10.50 -4.04 -39.53
C ASN A 494 10.19 -2.58 -39.26
N LYS A 495 10.38 -1.71 -40.25
CA LYS A 495 9.97 -0.31 -40.26
C LYS A 495 9.09 -0.03 -41.48
N ASP A 496 7.98 0.68 -41.27
CA ASP A 496 7.08 1.09 -42.35
C ASP A 496 7.09 2.62 -42.49
N TYR A 497 7.97 3.11 -43.33
CA TYR A 497 8.10 4.54 -43.59
C TYR A 497 6.86 5.15 -44.26
N ALA A 498 6.08 4.33 -44.99
CA ALA A 498 4.91 4.80 -45.70
C ALA A 498 3.70 5.00 -44.77
N ASN A 499 3.72 4.35 -43.60
CA ASN A 499 2.63 4.43 -42.58
C ASN A 499 3.08 5.15 -41.32
N GLY A 500 3.83 6.27 -41.46
CA GLY A 500 4.21 7.12 -40.35
C GLY A 500 5.36 6.56 -39.52
N GLY A 501 6.18 5.66 -40.07
CA GLY A 501 7.38 5.15 -39.42
C GLY A 501 7.12 4.05 -38.39
N ALA A 502 5.91 3.45 -38.36
CA ALA A 502 5.61 2.33 -37.49
C ALA A 502 6.69 1.25 -37.55
N THR A 503 7.09 0.72 -36.44
CA THR A 503 8.09 -0.32 -36.29
C THR A 503 7.52 -1.53 -35.59
N LYS A 504 7.99 -2.70 -35.95
CA LYS A 504 7.60 -3.95 -35.27
C LYS A 504 8.83 -4.82 -35.10
N VAL A 505 9.12 -5.18 -33.85
CA VAL A 505 10.13 -6.19 -33.56
C VAL A 505 9.60 -7.55 -33.99
N LEU A 506 10.38 -8.25 -34.81
CA LEU A 506 10.03 -9.58 -35.31
C LEU A 506 10.64 -10.68 -34.46
N ALA A 507 11.86 -10.48 -33.99
CA ALA A 507 12.58 -11.42 -33.15
C ALA A 507 13.74 -10.72 -32.45
N SER A 508 14.16 -11.26 -31.32
CA SER A 508 15.34 -10.80 -30.61
C SER A 508 16.08 -11.92 -29.90
N TYR A 509 17.35 -11.66 -29.62
CA TYR A 509 18.18 -12.42 -28.70
C TYR A 509 18.62 -11.48 -27.58
N ASP A 510 18.48 -11.88 -26.33
CA ASP A 510 19.08 -11.14 -25.22
C ASP A 510 20.60 -11.36 -25.16
N LYS A 511 21.28 -10.65 -24.26
CA LYS A 511 22.73 -10.78 -24.06
C LYS A 511 23.19 -12.20 -23.71
N ASP A 512 22.30 -13.01 -23.15
CA ASP A 512 22.56 -14.38 -22.71
C ASP A 512 22.17 -15.42 -23.78
N GLY A 513 21.71 -14.94 -24.94
CA GLY A 513 21.35 -15.76 -26.11
C GLY A 513 19.94 -16.31 -26.08
N THR A 514 19.07 -15.84 -25.18
CA THR A 514 17.65 -16.22 -25.16
C THR A 514 16.94 -15.62 -26.38
N TYR A 515 16.22 -16.45 -27.10
CA TYR A 515 15.41 -16.04 -28.26
C TYR A 515 14.00 -15.66 -27.82
N ASP A 516 13.52 -14.49 -28.25
CA ASP A 516 12.14 -14.03 -28.12
C ASP A 516 11.54 -13.77 -29.50
N ALA A 517 10.43 -14.41 -29.81
CA ALA A 517 9.67 -14.23 -31.05
C ALA A 517 8.74 -13.02 -31.02
N HIS A 518 8.66 -12.25 -29.94
CA HIS A 518 7.80 -11.06 -29.76
C HIS A 518 6.33 -11.29 -30.15
N GLY A 519 5.77 -12.43 -29.76
CA GLY A 519 4.39 -12.79 -30.07
C GLY A 519 4.13 -13.20 -31.54
N ASN A 520 5.17 -13.29 -32.37
CA ASN A 520 5.04 -13.87 -33.69
C ASN A 520 5.00 -15.40 -33.61
N ASP A 521 4.20 -16.04 -34.47
CA ASP A 521 4.11 -17.48 -34.54
C ASP A 521 5.45 -18.09 -34.99
N MET A 522 5.88 -19.14 -34.31
CA MET A 522 6.94 -20.03 -34.80
C MET A 522 6.27 -21.20 -35.54
N LYS A 523 6.34 -21.22 -36.87
CA LYS A 523 5.74 -22.27 -37.72
C LYS A 523 6.83 -23.22 -38.23
N ASN A 524 6.41 -24.46 -38.47
CA ASN A 524 7.29 -25.55 -38.97
C ASN A 524 8.48 -25.84 -38.04
N VAL A 525 8.31 -25.64 -36.77
CA VAL A 525 9.29 -26.05 -35.75
C VAL A 525 9.24 -27.56 -35.64
N GLY A 526 10.37 -28.23 -35.86
CA GLY A 526 10.47 -29.69 -35.64
C GLY A 526 10.36 -30.03 -34.14
N ALA A 527 11.11 -31.05 -33.69
CA ALA A 527 11.15 -31.37 -32.28
C ALA A 527 11.83 -30.24 -31.49
N ILE A 528 11.21 -29.84 -30.36
CA ILE A 528 11.81 -28.92 -29.39
C ILE A 528 12.50 -29.79 -28.34
N SER A 529 13.84 -29.72 -28.28
CA SER A 529 14.62 -30.27 -27.17
C SER A 529 15.06 -29.12 -26.29
N ALA A 530 14.49 -29.03 -25.12
CA ALA A 530 14.78 -27.98 -24.16
C ALA A 530 15.15 -28.59 -22.80
N LYS A 531 16.05 -27.92 -22.08
CA LYS A 531 16.41 -28.29 -20.69
C LYS A 531 15.22 -28.06 -19.76
N SER A 532 14.43 -27.03 -20.02
CA SER A 532 13.16 -26.76 -19.36
C SER A 532 12.21 -26.07 -20.37
N LEU A 533 10.91 -26.23 -20.18
CA LEU A 533 9.87 -25.59 -20.98
C LEU A 533 8.84 -24.92 -20.04
N SER A 534 8.76 -23.59 -20.09
CA SER A 534 7.75 -22.83 -19.36
C SER A 534 6.63 -22.37 -20.30
N VAL A 535 5.38 -22.55 -19.92
CA VAL A 535 4.21 -22.17 -20.72
C VAL A 535 3.26 -21.32 -19.89
N GLY A 536 3.18 -20.03 -20.17
CA GLY A 536 2.27 -19.10 -19.52
C GLY A 536 2.33 -19.18 -18.00
N GLN A 537 1.17 -19.33 -17.35
CA GLN A 537 1.07 -19.47 -15.89
C GLN A 537 1.45 -20.87 -15.36
N ILE A 538 1.65 -21.82 -16.24
CA ILE A 538 2.05 -23.18 -15.83
C ILE A 538 3.49 -23.22 -15.33
N GLY A 539 4.32 -22.27 -15.79
CA GLY A 539 5.75 -22.25 -15.51
C GLY A 539 6.46 -23.42 -16.21
N ASP A 540 7.40 -24.05 -15.54
CA ASP A 540 8.13 -25.21 -16.08
C ASP A 540 7.21 -26.43 -16.23
N VAL A 541 7.07 -26.90 -17.48
CA VAL A 541 6.12 -27.97 -17.85
C VAL A 541 6.47 -29.30 -17.21
N GLU A 542 7.75 -29.64 -17.10
CA GLU A 542 8.18 -30.90 -16.48
C GLU A 542 7.81 -30.91 -14.99
N THR A 543 8.09 -29.80 -14.31
CA THR A 543 7.70 -29.63 -12.90
C THR A 543 6.19 -29.72 -12.72
N ALA A 544 5.40 -29.10 -13.62
CA ALA A 544 3.94 -29.14 -13.57
C ALA A 544 3.40 -30.56 -13.82
N ILE A 545 3.97 -31.29 -14.78
CA ILE A 545 3.60 -32.68 -15.07
C ILE A 545 3.91 -33.58 -13.86
N ASN A 546 5.11 -33.44 -13.29
CA ASN A 546 5.52 -34.24 -12.13
C ASN A 546 4.62 -33.96 -10.91
N LYS A 547 4.28 -32.69 -10.67
CA LYS A 547 3.36 -32.32 -9.62
C LYS A 547 1.94 -32.91 -9.84
N ASN A 548 1.45 -32.88 -11.08
CA ASN A 548 0.16 -33.48 -11.42
C ASN A 548 0.19 -35.01 -11.27
N ALA A 549 1.28 -35.67 -11.70
CA ALA A 549 1.46 -37.11 -11.54
C ALA A 549 1.44 -37.48 -10.05
N ALA A 550 2.20 -36.79 -9.21
CA ALA A 550 2.18 -37.00 -7.77
C ALA A 550 0.78 -36.74 -7.16
N GLY A 551 0.06 -35.74 -7.63
CA GLY A 551 -1.32 -35.48 -7.23
C GLY A 551 -2.29 -36.60 -7.61
N ILE A 552 -2.13 -37.18 -8.80
CA ILE A 552 -2.92 -38.33 -9.26
C ILE A 552 -2.65 -39.55 -8.38
N GLU A 553 -1.39 -39.83 -8.05
CA GLU A 553 -1.02 -40.93 -7.13
C GLU A 553 -1.62 -40.75 -5.73
N GLN A 554 -1.56 -39.53 -5.19
CA GLN A 554 -2.18 -39.22 -3.90
C GLN A 554 -3.70 -39.38 -3.93
N ASN A 555 -4.33 -38.97 -5.00
CA ASN A 555 -5.77 -39.10 -5.20
C ASN A 555 -6.16 -40.59 -5.32
N ALA A 556 -5.38 -41.39 -6.08
CA ALA A 556 -5.62 -42.82 -6.22
C ALA A 556 -5.51 -43.52 -4.87
N ALA A 557 -4.47 -43.21 -4.07
CA ALA A 557 -4.33 -43.75 -2.71
C ALA A 557 -5.47 -43.26 -1.77
N GLY A 558 -5.97 -42.03 -1.98
CA GLY A 558 -7.13 -41.48 -1.28
C GLY A 558 -8.40 -42.25 -1.59
N ILE A 559 -8.65 -42.53 -2.87
CA ILE A 559 -9.80 -43.33 -3.35
C ILE A 559 -9.79 -44.74 -2.79
N GLN A 560 -8.63 -45.41 -2.81
CA GLN A 560 -8.50 -46.74 -2.23
C GLN A 560 -8.80 -46.76 -0.72
N ARG A 561 -8.33 -45.76 0.02
CA ARG A 561 -8.66 -45.64 1.46
C ARG A 561 -10.14 -45.36 1.69
N LEU A 562 -10.77 -44.54 0.82
CA LEU A 562 -12.18 -44.27 0.91
C LEU A 562 -13.03 -45.52 0.60
N ASP A 563 -12.66 -46.25 -0.46
CA ASP A 563 -13.30 -47.53 -0.83
C ASP A 563 -13.25 -48.52 0.33
N GLY A 564 -12.06 -48.69 0.95
CA GLY A 564 -11.91 -49.52 2.14
C GLY A 564 -12.79 -49.07 3.31
N ARG A 565 -12.90 -47.76 3.55
CA ARG A 565 -13.79 -47.24 4.60
C ARG A 565 -15.27 -47.47 4.28
N VAL A 566 -15.67 -47.28 3.04
CA VAL A 566 -17.06 -47.54 2.60
C VAL A 566 -17.41 -48.99 2.81
N ASN A 567 -16.52 -49.91 2.43
CA ASN A 567 -16.72 -51.34 2.65
C ASN A 567 -16.87 -51.68 4.14
N LYS A 568 -16.07 -51.10 4.99
CA LYS A 568 -16.15 -51.25 6.46
C LYS A 568 -17.47 -50.74 7.03
N VAL A 569 -17.88 -49.55 6.65
CA VAL A 569 -19.17 -48.99 7.08
C VAL A 569 -20.32 -49.87 6.57
N GLY A 570 -20.27 -50.33 5.33
CA GLY A 570 -21.27 -51.23 4.74
C GLY A 570 -21.38 -52.57 5.49
N ALA A 571 -20.25 -53.19 5.82
CA ALA A 571 -20.22 -54.43 6.60
C ALA A 571 -20.81 -54.25 8.02
N ASN A 572 -20.45 -53.18 8.71
CA ASN A 572 -21.00 -52.86 10.02
C ASN A 572 -22.50 -52.56 9.99
N ALA A 573 -22.97 -51.86 8.98
CA ALA A 573 -24.40 -51.59 8.80
C ALA A 573 -25.19 -52.88 8.50
N ALA A 574 -24.63 -53.76 7.65
CA ALA A 574 -25.21 -55.07 7.37
C ALA A 574 -25.28 -55.97 8.62
N ALA A 575 -24.23 -55.97 9.45
CA ALA A 575 -24.21 -56.69 10.72
C ALA A 575 -25.29 -56.17 11.68
N LEU A 576 -25.44 -54.87 11.81
CA LEU A 576 -26.50 -54.24 12.64
C LEU A 576 -27.90 -54.56 12.12
N ALA A 577 -28.08 -54.55 10.80
CA ALA A 577 -29.35 -54.87 10.17
C ALA A 577 -29.76 -56.36 10.36
N ALA A 578 -28.80 -57.26 10.57
CA ALA A 578 -29.02 -58.69 10.82
C ALA A 578 -29.50 -58.98 12.25
N LEU A 579 -29.54 -58.02 13.14
CA LEU A 579 -30.01 -58.18 14.52
C LEU A 579 -31.54 -58.25 14.55
N HIS A 580 -32.07 -59.39 14.93
CA HIS A 580 -33.51 -59.60 15.08
C HIS A 580 -33.81 -59.99 16.55
N PRO A 581 -34.67 -59.24 17.23
CA PRO A 581 -35.13 -59.67 18.57
C PRO A 581 -36.03 -60.90 18.51
N LEU A 582 -36.03 -61.66 19.54
CA LEU A 582 -37.00 -62.75 19.73
C LEU A 582 -38.40 -62.16 19.97
N ASP A 583 -39.40 -63.01 19.79
CA ASP A 583 -40.81 -62.64 20.11
C ASP A 583 -40.95 -62.29 21.59
N TYR A 584 -41.98 -61.48 21.91
CA TYR A 584 -42.22 -61.06 23.29
C TYR A 584 -42.64 -62.24 24.17
N ASP A 585 -41.90 -62.40 25.29
CA ASP A 585 -42.26 -63.25 26.38
C ASP A 585 -42.43 -62.44 27.69
N ALA A 586 -43.59 -62.64 28.34
CA ALA A 586 -43.88 -61.87 29.54
C ALA A 586 -42.97 -62.24 30.73
N SER A 587 -42.37 -63.42 30.72
CA SER A 587 -41.42 -63.94 31.72
C SER A 587 -39.96 -63.51 31.45
N GLU A 588 -39.61 -63.25 30.18
CA GLU A 588 -38.25 -62.91 29.76
C GLU A 588 -38.22 -61.63 28.88
N LYS A 589 -38.08 -60.48 29.53
CA LYS A 589 -38.19 -59.17 28.86
C LYS A 589 -36.93 -58.75 28.09
N TRP A 590 -35.83 -59.45 28.29
CA TRP A 590 -34.58 -59.19 27.61
C TRP A 590 -34.27 -60.27 26.55
N SER A 591 -33.82 -59.84 25.38
CA SER A 591 -33.22 -60.70 24.39
C SER A 591 -31.95 -60.10 23.89
N VAL A 592 -31.00 -60.95 23.53
CA VAL A 592 -29.73 -60.59 22.92
C VAL A 592 -29.64 -61.25 21.55
N ALA A 593 -29.26 -60.49 20.53
CA ALA A 593 -29.05 -61.01 19.21
C ALA A 593 -27.60 -60.68 18.74
N ALA A 594 -27.06 -61.58 17.94
CA ALA A 594 -25.81 -61.36 17.23
C ALA A 594 -26.03 -61.51 15.74
N GLY A 595 -25.38 -60.65 14.98
CA GLY A 595 -25.49 -60.61 13.52
C GLY A 595 -24.11 -60.56 12.89
N LEU A 596 -23.98 -61.14 11.72
CA LEU A 596 -22.81 -61.02 10.86
C LEU A 596 -23.19 -60.28 9.60
N GLY A 597 -22.32 -59.37 9.18
CA GLY A 597 -22.50 -58.59 7.95
C GLY A 597 -21.25 -58.69 7.10
N ASN A 598 -21.45 -58.82 5.82
CA ASN A 598 -20.42 -58.73 4.80
C ASN A 598 -20.78 -57.66 3.79
N TYR A 599 -19.85 -56.84 3.40
CA TYR A 599 -20.02 -55.86 2.32
C TYR A 599 -18.66 -55.62 1.63
N GLY A 600 -18.65 -55.81 0.32
CA GLY A 600 -17.43 -55.74 -0.45
C GLY A 600 -16.39 -56.78 0.07
N SER A 601 -15.23 -56.33 0.44
CA SER A 601 -14.14 -57.19 0.98
C SER A 601 -14.10 -57.27 2.52
N GLU A 602 -15.05 -56.67 3.22
CA GLU A 602 -15.01 -56.52 4.69
C GLU A 602 -16.14 -57.30 5.38
N ASN A 603 -15.82 -57.74 6.58
CA ASN A 603 -16.76 -58.45 7.45
C ASN A 603 -16.89 -57.70 8.79
N ALA A 604 -18.07 -57.73 9.36
CA ALA A 604 -18.31 -57.18 10.69
C ALA A 604 -19.29 -58.09 11.45
N MET A 605 -19.22 -57.97 12.78
CA MET A 605 -20.12 -58.61 13.72
C MET A 605 -20.83 -57.57 14.54
N ALA A 606 -22.10 -57.75 14.78
CA ALA A 606 -22.87 -56.88 15.66
C ALA A 606 -23.48 -57.69 16.82
N VAL A 607 -23.58 -57.03 17.96
CA VAL A 607 -24.32 -57.55 19.13
C VAL A 607 -25.31 -56.50 19.58
N GLY A 608 -26.54 -56.93 19.80
CA GLY A 608 -27.60 -56.02 20.27
C GLY A 608 -28.37 -56.62 21.42
N ALA A 609 -28.78 -55.76 22.34
CA ALA A 609 -29.69 -56.06 23.42
C ALA A 609 -31.03 -55.39 23.17
N PHE A 610 -32.07 -56.12 23.39
CA PHE A 610 -33.43 -55.67 23.21
C PHE A 610 -34.19 -55.83 24.50
N TYR A 611 -34.91 -54.83 24.93
CA TYR A 611 -35.73 -54.84 26.11
C TYR A 611 -37.18 -54.53 25.75
N ARG A 612 -38.05 -55.45 26.07
CA ARG A 612 -39.50 -55.29 25.83
C ARG A 612 -40.23 -55.22 27.18
N PRO A 613 -40.56 -54.02 27.67
CA PRO A 613 -41.32 -53.86 28.93
C PRO A 613 -42.73 -54.48 28.83
N ASN A 614 -43.30 -54.50 27.62
CA ASN A 614 -44.56 -55.09 27.29
C ASN A 614 -44.55 -55.50 25.79
N GLU A 615 -45.65 -56.10 25.30
CA GLU A 615 -45.72 -56.55 23.90
C GLU A 615 -45.76 -55.42 22.86
N ASP A 616 -46.05 -54.16 23.28
CA ASP A 616 -46.24 -53.02 22.39
C ASP A 616 -45.03 -52.12 22.29
N VAL A 617 -44.06 -52.23 23.19
CA VAL A 617 -42.87 -51.36 23.27
C VAL A 617 -41.60 -52.22 23.28
N MET A 618 -40.63 -51.79 22.49
CA MET A 618 -39.30 -52.38 22.48
C MET A 618 -38.24 -51.28 22.47
N LEU A 619 -37.27 -51.40 23.33
CA LEU A 619 -36.05 -50.60 23.35
C LEU A 619 -34.91 -51.48 22.86
N ASN A 620 -34.03 -50.95 22.06
CA ASN A 620 -32.82 -51.68 21.62
C ASN A 620 -31.59 -50.80 21.65
N MET A 621 -30.48 -51.44 21.97
CA MET A 621 -29.17 -50.89 21.82
C MET A 621 -28.25 -51.94 21.20
N ALA A 622 -27.47 -51.55 20.17
CA ALA A 622 -26.56 -52.47 19.52
C ALA A 622 -25.26 -51.78 19.12
N GLY A 623 -24.21 -52.56 19.02
CA GLY A 623 -22.91 -52.11 18.53
C GLY A 623 -22.36 -53.10 17.53
N SER A 624 -21.74 -52.64 16.48
CA SER A 624 -21.00 -53.44 15.53
C SER A 624 -19.48 -53.27 15.68
N PHE A 625 -18.79 -54.36 15.50
CA PHE A 625 -17.34 -54.48 15.68
C PHE A 625 -16.76 -55.29 14.53
N GLY A 626 -15.52 -55.01 14.15
CA GLY A 626 -14.85 -55.82 13.13
C GLY A 626 -13.82 -55.00 12.38
N SER A 627 -14.11 -54.38 11.37
CA SER A 627 -13.21 -53.77 10.42
C SER A 627 -12.57 -52.42 10.83
N GLY A 628 -12.73 -51.98 12.10
CA GLY A 628 -12.11 -50.78 12.62
C GLY A 628 -12.96 -49.49 12.51
N GLU A 629 -14.15 -49.56 11.93
CA GLU A 629 -15.15 -48.48 11.89
C GLU A 629 -16.36 -48.98 12.70
N ASN A 630 -16.24 -48.94 14.02
CA ASN A 630 -17.31 -49.43 14.90
C ASN A 630 -18.54 -48.52 14.85
N MET A 631 -19.73 -49.12 14.88
CA MET A 631 -20.98 -48.39 14.88
C MET A 631 -21.83 -48.75 16.11
N VAL A 632 -22.55 -47.80 16.61
CA VAL A 632 -23.49 -48.00 17.72
C VAL A 632 -24.83 -47.45 17.30
N ASN A 633 -25.90 -48.16 17.61
CA ASN A 633 -27.24 -47.65 17.45
C ASN A 633 -28.08 -47.86 18.72
N ALA A 634 -29.08 -47.04 18.92
CA ALA A 634 -30.12 -47.24 19.91
C ALA A 634 -31.45 -46.85 19.30
N GLY A 635 -32.48 -47.53 19.63
CA GLY A 635 -33.80 -47.26 19.10
C GLY A 635 -34.93 -47.64 20.08
N ILE A 636 -36.07 -47.04 19.81
CA ILE A 636 -37.33 -47.44 20.44
C ILE A 636 -38.36 -47.75 19.35
N SER A 637 -39.09 -48.82 19.51
CA SER A 637 -40.18 -49.21 18.60
C SER A 637 -41.44 -49.40 19.42
N PHE A 638 -42.54 -49.01 18.88
CA PHE A 638 -43.86 -49.19 19.47
C PHE A 638 -44.89 -49.54 18.42
N LYS A 639 -45.84 -50.39 18.80
CA LYS A 639 -46.97 -50.73 17.91
C LYS A 639 -47.92 -49.54 17.81
N VAL A 640 -48.31 -49.20 16.62
CA VAL A 640 -49.32 -48.19 16.32
C VAL A 640 -50.50 -48.86 15.62
N GLY A 641 -51.65 -48.92 16.28
CA GLY A 641 -52.87 -49.52 15.75
C GLY A 641 -54.05 -49.41 16.68
N GLN A 642 -55.26 -49.87 16.27
CA GLN A 642 -56.55 -49.67 16.95
C GLN A 642 -56.76 -50.49 18.23
N HIS A 643 -55.78 -51.21 18.72
CA HIS A 643 -55.91 -51.81 20.06
C HIS A 643 -55.28 -50.86 21.08
N GLY A 644 -56.14 -50.12 21.78
CA GLY A 644 -55.79 -49.05 22.68
C GLY A 644 -54.66 -49.42 23.59
N MET A 645 -53.68 -48.55 23.67
CA MET A 645 -52.69 -48.54 24.76
C MET A 645 -53.44 -48.59 26.06
N LYS A 646 -53.42 -49.72 26.76
CA LYS A 646 -53.71 -49.73 28.17
C LYS A 646 -52.62 -48.91 28.82
N ALA A 647 -52.91 -47.64 29.11
CA ALA A 647 -52.02 -46.77 29.81
C ALA A 647 -51.64 -47.48 31.11
N ALA A 648 -50.46 -48.01 31.18
CA ALA A 648 -49.82 -48.30 32.46
C ALA A 648 -49.70 -46.94 33.14
N LYS A 649 -50.39 -46.81 34.25
CA LYS A 649 -50.35 -45.65 35.11
C LYS A 649 -48.94 -45.53 35.65
N ALA A 650 -48.04 -44.90 34.94
CA ALA A 650 -46.76 -44.51 35.41
C ALA A 650 -46.99 -43.33 36.33
N GLU A 651 -46.66 -43.51 37.57
CA GLU A 651 -46.66 -42.44 38.58
C GLU A 651 -45.83 -41.26 38.08
N GLY A 652 -46.38 -40.05 38.20
CA GLY A 652 -45.91 -38.83 37.57
C GLY A 652 -44.56 -38.27 38.06
N ALA A 653 -43.70 -39.13 38.62
CA ALA A 653 -42.33 -38.77 39.03
C ALA A 653 -41.26 -39.06 37.98
N ASP A 654 -41.47 -40.09 37.13
CA ASP A 654 -40.45 -40.50 36.17
C ASP A 654 -40.40 -39.67 34.88
N VAL A 655 -41.53 -39.08 34.47
CA VAL A 655 -41.61 -38.31 33.22
C VAL A 655 -40.87 -36.95 33.41
N LYS A 656 -40.94 -36.37 34.60
CA LYS A 656 -40.24 -35.10 34.87
C LYS A 656 -38.73 -35.26 34.94
N ALA A 657 -38.25 -36.38 35.50
CA ALA A 657 -36.82 -36.73 35.56
C ALA A 657 -36.25 -37.07 34.18
N LEU A 658 -37.06 -37.62 33.26
CA LEU A 658 -36.66 -37.84 31.88
C LEU A 658 -36.64 -36.54 31.07
N GLN A 659 -37.62 -35.65 31.28
CA GLN A 659 -37.62 -34.33 30.65
C GLN A 659 -36.41 -33.48 31.07
N GLU A 660 -36.07 -33.43 32.34
CA GLU A 660 -34.89 -32.75 32.85
C GLU A 660 -33.58 -33.35 32.31
N LYS A 661 -33.52 -34.65 32.04
CA LYS A 661 -32.37 -35.30 31.41
C LYS A 661 -32.25 -34.98 29.92
N VAL A 662 -33.38 -34.93 29.22
CA VAL A 662 -33.40 -34.54 27.78
C VAL A 662 -33.01 -33.07 27.63
N GLU A 663 -33.50 -32.17 28.46
CA GLU A 663 -33.10 -30.75 28.43
C GLU A 663 -31.62 -30.56 28.76
N ALA A 664 -31.05 -31.37 29.66
CA ALA A 664 -29.61 -31.34 29.97
C ALA A 664 -28.75 -31.83 28.78
N GLN A 665 -29.22 -32.88 28.10
CA GLN A 665 -28.53 -33.41 26.90
C GLN A 665 -28.64 -32.46 25.71
N ASP A 666 -29.77 -31.80 25.49
CA ASP A 666 -29.91 -30.79 24.42
C ASP A 666 -28.99 -29.58 24.65
N LYS A 667 -28.78 -29.19 25.92
CA LYS A 667 -27.83 -28.15 26.28
C LYS A 667 -26.37 -28.57 25.96
N GLU A 668 -26.02 -29.79 26.32
CA GLU A 668 -24.66 -30.33 26.05
C GLU A 668 -24.38 -30.51 24.55
N ILE A 669 -25.38 -30.91 23.78
CA ILE A 669 -25.29 -30.99 22.31
C ILE A 669 -25.14 -29.58 21.70
N LYS A 670 -25.78 -28.58 22.24
CA LYS A 670 -25.64 -27.20 21.78
C LYS A 670 -24.24 -26.64 22.06
N GLU A 671 -23.73 -26.89 23.26
CA GLU A 671 -22.36 -26.51 23.64
C GLU A 671 -21.29 -27.25 22.78
N LEU A 672 -21.50 -28.50 22.47
CA LEU A 672 -20.65 -29.28 21.57
C LEU A 672 -20.68 -28.75 20.12
N ARG A 673 -21.86 -28.37 19.62
CA ARG A 673 -21.98 -27.73 18.30
C ARG A 673 -21.23 -26.40 18.22
N GLU A 674 -21.39 -25.54 19.24
CA GLU A 674 -20.65 -24.28 19.31
C GLU A 674 -19.13 -24.48 19.42
N MET A 675 -18.70 -25.56 20.06
CA MET A 675 -17.28 -25.92 20.15
C MET A 675 -16.73 -26.44 18.81
N VAL A 676 -17.51 -27.24 18.09
CA VAL A 676 -17.18 -27.72 16.74
C VAL A 676 -17.13 -26.55 15.74
N GLU A 677 -18.08 -25.63 15.79
CA GLU A 677 -18.06 -24.44 14.94
C GLU A 677 -16.83 -23.55 15.20
N LYS A 678 -16.43 -23.41 16.46
CA LYS A 678 -15.19 -22.69 16.83
C LYS A 678 -13.92 -23.43 16.39
N LEU A 679 -13.94 -24.74 16.31
CA LEU A 679 -12.81 -25.54 15.82
C LEU A 679 -12.72 -25.50 14.27
N VAL A 680 -13.86 -25.53 13.59
CA VAL A 680 -13.92 -25.39 12.13
C VAL A 680 -13.55 -23.97 11.66
N ALA A 681 -13.84 -22.96 12.46
CA ALA A 681 -13.44 -21.57 12.16
C ALA A 681 -11.95 -21.30 12.46
N LYS A 682 -11.24 -22.25 13.07
CA LYS A 682 -9.81 -22.15 13.40
C LYS A 682 -8.91 -23.05 12.52
N ALA A 683 -9.51 -23.90 11.72
CA ALA A 683 -8.86 -24.71 10.68
C ALA A 683 -8.95 -24.01 9.31
#